data_b136577751fe4f689aa9ddfbbad3f2e6
#
_entry.id   b136577751fe4f689aa9ddfbbad3f2e6
#
_cell.length_a   1.000
_cell.length_b   1.000
_cell.length_c   1.000
_cell.angle_alpha   90.00
_cell.angle_beta   90.00
_cell.angle_gamma   90.00
#
_symmetry.space_group_name_H-M   'P 1'
#
loop_
_entity.id
_entity.type
_entity.pdbx_description
1 polymer ?
#
loop_
_entity_poly.entity_id
_entity_poly.type
_entity_poly.pdbx_seq_one_letter_code
_entity_poly.pdbx_strand_id
1 'polypeptide(L)'
;MKTKYLPAFITLVLLSSAAAAQDLKLIPEPRQTQKRQGTFTITPKTRVVINTTHAGEDRTAAETLVEEIEAAFGTRLKISTARSIPKSGVIYLGRVGDDKRLASTLESSGLAIDDKFNDEGYVIDAGAERIIIAARSGEGVFYGAQTLRQLINRGASNQTTVPAVAIRDWPAMRWRGVHDDISRGPVPTLDYIKKQIRTCASYKLNLFSLYIEHVFDYQSHPLIGPKEGSLNAAEVRELVQYAKRYYVTMLPEQQAFGHLHHVLKNEVYNDLAETPHGHVLAPVNEKSYELIKDLYAELVPLFPSPLFHIGSDETFELGRGQTQERAKEVGLGRIYLEHLKRVSEIMKPYNKRLMFWGDVAMRYPELLQILPKDVIAVAWSYGSAQSFDNMLKPYKDAGLDLVVSPGANNWNRIFPNLDVAFINIKNFVRDGQKYGALGMLNTTWDDDGESLFGMTWPAIVFGAECAWHEGETSIEKFKASYDWAFYRSDDTTFRDAIQELSRSHSLMRTAGLGEANDSSFWEDTFTELGAESAEKALPAARDLRLSAERALASLYRNRARARANTDTLDYLIFAAIRLDMLGMKIQFANEISKFYWDAYLNMSDRARVRRNLNEIASINGRLEDLRDATTRLRGLYSELWLKENRPYWLGNVQVRYDNLASLFQARIQSVQAAQRQYRAEQVLPTPQQMGFFIR
;
A
#
# COMPACT_ATOMS: atom_id res chain seq x y z
N MET A 1 26.88 56.38 65.71
CA MET A 1 27.11 55.37 64.70
C MET A 1 25.85 54.51 64.68
N LYS A 2 25.04 54.64 63.62
CA LYS A 2 23.75 53.89 63.44
C LYS A 2 23.96 52.85 62.37
N THR A 3 23.97 51.57 62.75
CA THR A 3 24.05 50.41 61.86
C THR A 3 22.68 50.16 61.29
N LYS A 4 22.53 50.24 59.95
CA LYS A 4 21.31 49.88 59.19
C LYS A 4 21.34 48.40 58.81
N TYR A 5 20.36 47.63 59.27
CA TYR A 5 20.11 46.28 58.77
C TYR A 5 19.27 46.36 57.48
N LEU A 6 19.73 45.67 56.41
CA LEU A 6 19.03 45.50 55.17
C LEU A 6 18.41 44.11 55.21
N PRO A 7 17.09 43.92 54.93
CA PRO A 7 16.49 42.58 54.82
C PRO A 7 16.81 42.00 53.46
N ALA A 8 17.37 40.77 53.44
CA ALA A 8 17.54 40.01 52.26
C ALA A 8 16.18 39.39 51.82
N PHE A 9 15.66 39.77 50.63
CA PHE A 9 14.54 39.12 49.97
C PHE A 9 15.06 37.85 49.28
N ILE A 10 14.67 36.69 49.79
CA ILE A 10 14.86 35.41 49.09
C ILE A 10 13.74 35.27 48.10
N THR A 11 14.01 35.49 46.81
CA THR A 11 13.07 35.20 45.68
C THR A 11 13.12 33.73 45.43
N LEU A 12 12.08 33.01 45.83
CA LEU A 12 11.87 31.58 45.51
C LEU A 12 11.46 31.48 44.02
N VAL A 13 12.41 31.16 43.14
CA VAL A 13 12.12 30.83 41.74
C VAL A 13 11.53 29.43 41.71
N LEU A 14 10.21 29.36 41.60
CA LEU A 14 9.50 28.13 41.24
C LEU A 14 9.83 27.79 39.77
N LEU A 15 10.83 26.96 39.58
CA LEU A 15 11.05 26.25 38.31
C LEU A 15 9.89 25.29 38.09
N SER A 16 8.82 25.78 37.43
CA SER A 16 7.85 24.90 36.78
C SER A 16 8.57 24.16 35.65
N SER A 17 9.01 22.92 35.89
CA SER A 17 9.38 22.01 34.84
C SER A 17 8.12 21.79 34.00
N ALA A 18 7.99 22.54 32.92
CA ALA A 18 7.09 22.17 31.80
C ALA A 18 7.65 20.85 31.25
N ALA A 19 7.13 19.72 31.73
CA ALA A 19 7.32 18.47 31.05
C ALA A 19 6.84 18.69 29.60
N ALA A 20 7.76 18.64 28.66
CA ALA A 20 7.44 18.71 27.25
C ALA A 20 6.31 17.71 27.00
N ALA A 21 5.17 18.21 26.59
CA ALA A 21 3.99 17.39 26.39
C ALA A 21 4.30 16.46 25.22
N GLN A 22 4.63 15.20 25.51
CA GLN A 22 4.93 14.19 24.52
C GLN A 22 3.74 14.09 23.54
N ASP A 23 4.00 14.29 22.25
CA ASP A 23 2.94 14.20 21.23
C ASP A 23 2.33 12.81 21.24
N LEU A 24 1.01 12.74 21.12
CA LEU A 24 0.30 11.49 20.94
C LEU A 24 0.60 10.98 19.54
N LYS A 25 1.25 9.82 19.45
CA LYS A 25 1.65 9.21 18.17
C LYS A 25 0.45 8.48 17.55
N LEU A 26 -0.58 9.22 17.11
CA LEU A 26 -1.83 8.69 16.55
C LEU A 26 -1.86 8.83 15.04
N ILE A 27 -2.34 7.80 14.35
CA ILE A 27 -2.61 7.78 12.91
C ILE A 27 -4.00 7.17 12.69
N PRO A 28 -4.92 7.85 12.03
CA PRO A 28 -4.93 9.28 11.70
C PRO A 28 -4.90 10.18 12.94
N GLU A 29 -4.22 11.34 12.81
CA GLU A 29 -4.18 12.34 13.88
C GLU A 29 -5.58 12.94 14.10
N PRO A 30 -6.11 12.93 15.34
CA PRO A 30 -7.42 13.51 15.63
C PRO A 30 -7.44 15.04 15.44
N ARG A 31 -8.56 15.58 14.95
CA ARG A 31 -8.72 17.01 14.71
C ARG A 31 -8.58 17.89 15.94
N GLN A 32 -9.07 17.42 17.07
CA GLN A 32 -9.00 18.16 18.33
C GLN A 32 -8.59 17.25 19.47
N THR A 33 -7.50 17.59 20.12
CA THR A 33 -6.95 16.85 21.25
C THR A 33 -6.60 17.79 22.39
N GLN A 34 -7.12 17.50 23.58
CA GLN A 34 -6.78 18.22 24.81
C GLN A 34 -6.20 17.23 25.82
N LYS A 35 -4.92 17.36 26.12
CA LYS A 35 -4.27 16.57 27.17
C LYS A 35 -4.80 17.01 28.54
N ARG A 36 -4.99 16.05 29.45
CA ARG A 36 -5.45 16.26 30.82
C ARG A 36 -4.45 15.63 31.80
N GLN A 37 -4.53 15.99 33.05
CA GLN A 37 -3.71 15.36 34.09
C GLN A 37 -4.31 14.01 34.51
N GLY A 38 -3.42 13.03 34.74
CA GLY A 38 -3.80 11.70 35.19
C GLY A 38 -3.67 10.63 34.10
N THR A 39 -3.97 9.43 34.50
CA THR A 39 -3.80 8.22 33.70
C THR A 39 -4.84 7.19 34.11
N PHE A 40 -5.51 6.56 33.17
CA PHE A 40 -6.35 5.39 33.41
C PHE A 40 -5.50 4.12 33.39
N THR A 41 -5.57 3.32 34.44
CA THR A 41 -4.84 2.04 34.51
C THR A 41 -5.76 0.89 34.11
N ILE A 42 -5.37 0.15 33.09
CA ILE A 42 -6.06 -1.06 32.66
C ILE A 42 -5.56 -2.23 33.51
N THR A 43 -6.50 -2.91 34.15
CA THR A 43 -6.26 -4.09 34.99
C THR A 43 -7.13 -5.27 34.54
N PRO A 44 -6.89 -6.50 34.98
CA PRO A 44 -7.79 -7.63 34.71
C PRO A 44 -9.24 -7.44 35.20
N LYS A 45 -9.48 -6.46 36.10
CA LYS A 45 -10.82 -6.09 36.58
C LYS A 45 -11.50 -5.05 35.71
N THR A 46 -10.77 -4.37 34.83
CA THR A 46 -11.32 -3.40 33.87
C THR A 46 -12.25 -4.11 32.90
N ARG A 47 -13.39 -3.49 32.60
CA ARG A 47 -14.38 -4.06 31.66
C ARG A 47 -14.58 -3.12 30.47
N VAL A 48 -14.79 -3.66 29.28
CA VAL A 48 -15.37 -2.94 28.16
C VAL A 48 -16.88 -3.06 28.28
N VAL A 49 -17.58 -1.92 28.35
CA VAL A 49 -19.01 -1.87 28.61
C VAL A 49 -19.70 -1.22 27.42
N ILE A 50 -20.62 -1.93 26.78
CA ILE A 50 -21.40 -1.45 25.65
C ILE A 50 -22.77 -1.00 26.16
N ASN A 51 -23.32 0.10 25.63
CA ASN A 51 -24.71 0.45 25.91
C ASN A 51 -25.65 -0.66 25.45
N THR A 52 -26.61 -1.05 26.30
CA THR A 52 -27.50 -2.20 26.06
C THR A 52 -28.32 -2.04 24.77
N THR A 53 -28.68 -0.81 24.39
CA THR A 53 -29.54 -0.53 23.23
C THR A 53 -28.91 -1.00 21.92
N HIS A 54 -27.59 -0.85 21.76
CA HIS A 54 -26.84 -1.18 20.53
C HIS A 54 -25.77 -2.25 20.74
N ALA A 55 -25.93 -3.09 21.74
CA ALA A 55 -24.92 -4.06 22.15
C ALA A 55 -24.47 -5.03 21.03
N GLY A 56 -25.35 -5.36 20.08
CA GLY A 56 -25.04 -6.21 18.94
C GLY A 56 -24.19 -5.50 17.89
N GLU A 57 -24.52 -4.27 17.57
CA GLU A 57 -23.88 -3.49 16.51
C GLU A 57 -22.50 -2.96 16.96
N ASP A 58 -22.40 -2.49 18.21
CA ASP A 58 -21.14 -1.96 18.76
C ASP A 58 -20.19 -3.04 19.29
N ARG A 59 -20.59 -4.32 19.17
CA ARG A 59 -19.80 -5.46 19.66
C ARG A 59 -18.45 -5.57 18.98
N THR A 60 -18.37 -5.36 17.67
CA THR A 60 -17.12 -5.41 16.92
C THR A 60 -16.11 -4.37 17.43
N ALA A 61 -16.57 -3.15 17.79
CA ALA A 61 -15.71 -2.14 18.39
C ALA A 61 -15.11 -2.58 19.73
N ALA A 62 -15.92 -3.25 20.57
CA ALA A 62 -15.45 -3.78 21.84
C ALA A 62 -14.51 -4.99 21.67
N GLU A 63 -14.81 -5.89 20.75
CA GLU A 63 -14.00 -7.08 20.46
C GLU A 63 -12.63 -6.69 19.92
N THR A 64 -12.55 -5.79 18.92
CA THR A 64 -11.27 -5.29 18.39
C THR A 64 -10.40 -4.64 19.46
N LEU A 65 -11.01 -3.89 20.38
CA LEU A 65 -10.27 -3.27 21.48
C LEU A 65 -9.74 -4.31 22.47
N VAL A 66 -10.54 -5.32 22.82
CA VAL A 66 -10.13 -6.41 23.74
C VAL A 66 -9.01 -7.25 23.12
N GLU A 67 -9.14 -7.61 21.84
CA GLU A 67 -8.14 -8.37 21.09
C GLU A 67 -6.78 -7.64 21.02
N GLU A 68 -6.80 -6.34 20.77
CA GLU A 68 -5.57 -5.53 20.72
C GLU A 68 -4.91 -5.44 22.11
N ILE A 69 -5.69 -5.23 23.17
CA ILE A 69 -5.17 -5.16 24.54
C ILE A 69 -4.56 -6.52 24.94
N GLU A 70 -5.22 -7.60 24.59
CA GLU A 70 -4.71 -8.95 24.87
C GLU A 70 -3.42 -9.23 24.07
N ALA A 71 -3.40 -8.93 22.76
CA ALA A 71 -2.26 -9.18 21.89
C ALA A 71 -1.03 -8.35 22.27
N ALA A 72 -1.22 -7.05 22.52
CA ALA A 72 -0.11 -6.13 22.78
C ALA A 72 0.36 -6.11 24.25
N PHE A 73 -0.54 -6.41 25.20
CA PHE A 73 -0.28 -6.22 26.64
C PHE A 73 -0.54 -7.48 27.49
N GLY A 74 -1.09 -8.54 26.91
CA GLY A 74 -1.34 -9.81 27.60
C GLY A 74 -2.53 -9.77 28.59
N THR A 75 -3.40 -8.76 28.50
CA THR A 75 -4.55 -8.59 29.42
C THR A 75 -5.86 -8.72 28.66
N ARG A 76 -6.60 -9.81 28.89
CA ARG A 76 -7.93 -10.01 28.31
C ARG A 76 -9.01 -9.37 29.17
N LEU A 77 -9.74 -8.39 28.61
CA LEU A 77 -10.83 -7.71 29.28
C LEU A 77 -12.17 -8.42 29.05
N LYS A 78 -13.10 -8.30 30.03
CA LYS A 78 -14.46 -8.81 29.86
C LYS A 78 -15.33 -7.75 29.16
N ILE A 79 -16.09 -8.17 28.14
CA ILE A 79 -17.16 -7.37 27.53
C ILE A 79 -18.45 -7.60 28.32
N SER A 80 -19.14 -6.50 28.62
CA SER A 80 -20.45 -6.53 29.30
C SER A 80 -21.34 -5.40 28.78
N THR A 81 -22.61 -5.42 29.14
CA THR A 81 -23.57 -4.37 28.75
C THR A 81 -24.11 -3.61 29.97
N ALA A 82 -24.45 -2.34 29.80
CA ALA A 82 -25.12 -1.55 30.82
C ALA A 82 -26.04 -0.50 30.18
N ARG A 83 -27.13 -0.12 30.88
CA ARG A 83 -28.05 0.95 30.47
C ARG A 83 -27.53 2.37 30.77
N SER A 84 -26.50 2.49 31.59
CA SER A 84 -25.92 3.77 31.99
C SER A 84 -24.44 3.64 32.22
N ILE A 85 -23.70 4.74 32.16
CA ILE A 85 -22.25 4.79 32.32
C ILE A 85 -21.87 4.38 33.75
N PRO A 86 -21.07 3.31 33.94
CA PRO A 86 -20.54 2.95 35.27
C PRO A 86 -19.57 4.02 35.78
N LYS A 87 -19.45 4.11 37.13
CA LYS A 87 -18.65 5.17 37.78
C LYS A 87 -17.16 5.04 37.51
N SER A 88 -16.60 3.83 37.57
CA SER A 88 -15.14 3.61 37.47
C SER A 88 -14.81 2.20 36.94
N GLY A 89 -13.53 2.02 36.54
CA GLY A 89 -12.98 0.72 36.12
C GLY A 89 -13.51 0.22 34.78
N VAL A 90 -13.95 1.12 33.90
CA VAL A 90 -14.59 0.75 32.63
C VAL A 90 -14.09 1.60 31.45
N ILE A 91 -14.11 0.96 30.29
CA ILE A 91 -14.12 1.61 28.97
C ILE A 91 -15.54 1.49 28.45
N TYR A 92 -16.28 2.59 28.40
CA TYR A 92 -17.69 2.63 28.01
C TYR A 92 -17.83 3.04 26.55
N LEU A 93 -18.64 2.29 25.80
CA LEU A 93 -18.99 2.53 24.40
C LEU A 93 -20.48 2.85 24.32
N GLY A 94 -20.84 4.01 23.71
CA GLY A 94 -22.25 4.40 23.62
C GLY A 94 -22.56 5.40 22.50
N ARG A 95 -23.86 5.52 22.19
CA ARG A 95 -24.40 6.46 21.20
C ARG A 95 -25.22 7.55 21.86
N VAL A 96 -24.98 8.81 21.49
CA VAL A 96 -25.62 9.97 22.13
C VAL A 96 -27.12 10.11 21.80
N GLY A 97 -27.55 9.61 20.63
CA GLY A 97 -28.95 9.75 20.18
C GLY A 97 -29.94 9.06 21.11
N ASP A 98 -29.55 7.99 21.74
CA ASP A 98 -30.43 7.14 22.59
C ASP A 98 -30.14 7.25 24.08
N ASP A 99 -29.09 7.99 24.48
CA ASP A 99 -28.68 8.14 25.88
C ASP A 99 -28.50 9.62 26.26
N LYS A 100 -29.59 10.23 26.75
CA LYS A 100 -29.56 11.62 27.22
C LYS A 100 -28.57 11.86 28.37
N ARG A 101 -28.27 10.85 29.18
CA ARG A 101 -27.30 10.98 30.29
C ARG A 101 -25.88 10.99 29.73
N LEU A 102 -25.61 10.18 28.71
CA LEU A 102 -24.34 10.22 27.99
C LEU A 102 -24.13 11.61 27.36
N ALA A 103 -25.13 12.11 26.63
CA ALA A 103 -25.08 13.45 26.02
C ALA A 103 -24.79 14.54 27.07
N SER A 104 -25.54 14.60 28.18
CA SER A 104 -25.32 15.57 29.25
C SER A 104 -23.93 15.42 29.92
N THR A 105 -23.41 14.19 30.05
CA THR A 105 -22.08 13.95 30.60
C THR A 105 -21.00 14.55 29.68
N LEU A 106 -21.12 14.35 28.38
CA LEU A 106 -20.20 14.91 27.39
C LEU A 106 -20.29 16.42 27.29
N GLU A 107 -21.48 17.00 27.32
CA GLU A 107 -21.69 18.45 27.36
C GLU A 107 -21.00 19.08 28.57
N SER A 108 -21.14 18.49 29.78
CA SER A 108 -20.50 18.98 30.99
C SER A 108 -18.97 18.88 30.93
N SER A 109 -18.42 17.98 30.12
CA SER A 109 -16.98 17.83 29.87
C SER A 109 -16.46 18.67 28.70
N GLY A 110 -17.31 19.47 28.04
CA GLY A 110 -16.97 20.26 26.84
C GLY A 110 -16.77 19.42 25.57
N LEU A 111 -17.37 18.23 25.54
CA LEU A 111 -17.24 17.23 24.46
C LEU A 111 -18.57 16.98 23.73
N ALA A 112 -19.44 17.97 23.66
CA ALA A 112 -20.70 17.84 22.91
C ALA A 112 -20.44 17.41 21.44
N ILE A 113 -21.28 16.52 20.95
CA ILE A 113 -21.29 16.11 19.53
C ILE A 113 -22.25 17.06 18.79
N ASP A 114 -21.69 17.97 18.03
CA ASP A 114 -22.40 19.00 17.25
C ASP A 114 -22.59 18.59 15.78
N ASP A 115 -23.17 19.48 14.96
CA ASP A 115 -23.49 19.20 13.56
C ASP A 115 -22.27 19.04 12.63
N LYS A 116 -21.06 19.38 13.11
CA LYS A 116 -19.81 19.10 12.37
C LYS A 116 -19.47 17.63 12.34
N PHE A 117 -19.97 16.86 13.31
CA PHE A 117 -19.81 15.42 13.35
C PHE A 117 -20.79 14.79 12.36
N ASN A 118 -20.27 14.10 11.37
CA ASN A 118 -21.06 13.16 10.58
C ASN A 118 -21.28 11.85 11.37
N ASP A 119 -21.81 10.82 10.72
CA ASP A 119 -22.03 9.52 11.37
C ASP A 119 -20.71 8.84 11.82
N GLU A 120 -19.59 9.17 11.20
CA GLU A 120 -18.27 8.61 11.49
C GLU A 120 -17.52 9.34 12.63
N GLY A 121 -18.01 10.53 13.03
CA GLY A 121 -17.38 11.34 14.08
C GLY A 121 -17.58 10.74 15.47
N TYR A 122 -16.59 10.94 16.35
CA TYR A 122 -16.59 10.43 17.72
C TYR A 122 -15.91 11.37 18.69
N VAL A 123 -16.17 11.13 19.98
CA VAL A 123 -15.45 11.74 21.09
C VAL A 123 -14.85 10.66 22.00
N ILE A 124 -13.69 10.96 22.60
CA ILE A 124 -13.09 10.18 23.68
C ILE A 124 -12.93 11.08 24.89
N ASP A 125 -13.51 10.69 26.01
CA ASP A 125 -13.30 11.29 27.32
C ASP A 125 -12.54 10.29 28.22
N ALA A 126 -11.23 10.38 28.22
CA ALA A 126 -10.37 9.52 29.02
C ALA A 126 -9.96 10.24 30.30
N GLY A 127 -10.45 9.79 31.45
CA GLY A 127 -10.08 10.23 32.78
C GLY A 127 -9.44 9.11 33.59
N ALA A 128 -8.96 9.40 34.83
CA ALA A 128 -8.32 8.41 35.69
C ALA A 128 -9.27 7.26 36.14
N GLU A 129 -10.57 7.51 36.23
CA GLU A 129 -11.52 6.54 36.74
C GLU A 129 -12.18 5.69 35.64
N ARG A 130 -12.41 6.29 34.47
CA ARG A 130 -13.10 5.66 33.35
C ARG A 130 -12.71 6.31 32.02
N ILE A 131 -12.98 5.58 30.94
CA ILE A 131 -12.91 6.06 29.55
C ILE A 131 -14.28 5.96 28.93
N ILE A 132 -14.72 7.01 28.24
CA ILE A 132 -15.96 7.03 27.47
C ILE A 132 -15.60 7.25 26.01
N ILE A 133 -16.11 6.37 25.13
CA ILE A 133 -16.16 6.55 23.68
C ILE A 133 -17.61 6.77 23.30
N ALA A 134 -17.88 7.87 22.63
CA ALA A 134 -19.24 8.17 22.22
C ALA A 134 -19.30 8.73 20.79
N ALA A 135 -20.38 8.41 20.07
CA ALA A 135 -20.63 8.83 18.70
C ALA A 135 -22.13 8.93 18.43
N ARG A 136 -22.51 9.33 17.20
CA ARG A 136 -23.91 9.25 16.74
C ARG A 136 -24.25 7.85 16.24
N SER A 137 -23.29 7.12 15.68
CA SER A 137 -23.47 5.81 15.05
C SER A 137 -22.51 4.77 15.60
N GLY A 138 -22.71 3.50 15.22
CA GLY A 138 -21.76 2.41 15.51
C GLY A 138 -20.44 2.58 14.79
N GLU A 139 -20.44 3.19 13.62
CA GLU A 139 -19.24 3.50 12.85
C GLU A 139 -18.31 4.46 13.60
N GLY A 140 -18.89 5.57 14.13
CA GLY A 140 -18.14 6.50 14.98
C GLY A 140 -17.63 5.85 16.28
N VAL A 141 -18.43 4.99 16.93
CA VAL A 141 -17.99 4.21 18.10
C VAL A 141 -16.81 3.31 17.74
N PHE A 142 -16.85 2.64 16.59
CA PHE A 142 -15.76 1.80 16.10
C PHE A 142 -14.48 2.61 15.88
N TYR A 143 -14.56 3.78 15.21
CA TYR A 143 -13.38 4.63 14.97
C TYR A 143 -12.81 5.24 16.26
N GLY A 144 -13.66 5.54 17.22
CA GLY A 144 -13.23 5.92 18.57
C GLY A 144 -12.46 4.82 19.27
N ALA A 145 -12.90 3.57 19.14
CA ALA A 145 -12.17 2.40 19.64
C ALA A 145 -10.81 2.22 18.96
N GLN A 146 -10.72 2.45 17.62
CA GLN A 146 -9.44 2.40 16.91
C GLN A 146 -8.45 3.48 17.36
N THR A 147 -8.93 4.67 17.71
CA THR A 147 -8.08 5.72 18.29
C THR A 147 -7.67 5.39 19.72
N LEU A 148 -8.61 4.92 20.56
CA LEU A 148 -8.27 4.49 21.92
C LEU A 148 -7.22 3.38 21.91
N ARG A 149 -7.33 2.43 21.00
CA ARG A 149 -6.35 1.35 20.81
C ARG A 149 -4.92 1.91 20.73
N GLN A 150 -4.69 2.98 19.97
CA GLN A 150 -3.38 3.60 19.80
C GLN A 150 -2.91 4.42 21.03
N LEU A 151 -3.80 4.86 21.90
CA LEU A 151 -3.49 5.56 23.15
C LEU A 151 -3.00 4.64 24.25
N ILE A 152 -3.27 3.34 24.18
CA ILE A 152 -2.88 2.36 25.20
C ILE A 152 -1.38 2.13 25.14
N ASN A 153 -0.68 2.31 26.25
CA ASN A 153 0.77 2.15 26.34
C ASN A 153 1.19 1.43 27.63
N ARG A 154 2.47 1.13 27.77
CA ARG A 154 3.08 0.69 29.03
C ARG A 154 3.62 1.90 29.76
N GLY A 155 3.07 2.18 30.93
CA GLY A 155 3.55 3.22 31.84
C GLY A 155 4.91 2.87 32.46
N ALA A 156 5.49 3.83 33.17
CA ALA A 156 6.81 3.70 33.82
C ALA A 156 6.93 2.47 34.77
N SER A 157 5.83 2.05 35.39
CA SER A 157 5.75 0.86 36.26
C SER A 157 5.38 -0.44 35.51
N ASN A 158 5.54 -0.49 34.19
CA ASN A 158 5.15 -1.60 33.32
C ASN A 158 3.64 -1.94 33.36
N GLN A 159 2.80 -1.04 33.86
CA GLN A 159 1.35 -1.18 33.86
C GLN A 159 0.78 -0.75 32.50
N THR A 160 -0.29 -1.40 32.07
CA THR A 160 -1.03 -0.97 30.87
C THR A 160 -1.87 0.26 31.20
N THR A 161 -1.64 1.35 30.50
CA THR A 161 -2.21 2.66 30.83
C THR A 161 -2.72 3.41 29.60
N VAL A 162 -3.65 4.35 29.83
CA VAL A 162 -4.12 5.34 28.85
C VAL A 162 -3.96 6.72 29.44
N PRO A 163 -3.27 7.68 28.78
CA PRO A 163 -3.17 9.05 29.27
C PRO A 163 -4.55 9.70 29.35
N ALA A 164 -4.76 10.54 30.35
CA ALA A 164 -5.99 11.32 30.41
C ALA A 164 -6.02 12.35 29.28
N VAL A 165 -7.06 12.26 28.43
CA VAL A 165 -7.18 13.06 27.21
C VAL A 165 -8.66 13.23 26.83
N ALA A 166 -8.97 14.37 26.24
CA ALA A 166 -10.22 14.63 25.56
C ALA A 166 -9.96 14.73 24.04
N ILE A 167 -10.71 13.98 23.27
CA ILE A 167 -10.58 13.97 21.80
C ILE A 167 -11.97 14.24 21.20
N ARG A 168 -12.01 15.09 20.16
CA ARG A 168 -13.13 15.26 19.25
C ARG A 168 -12.61 15.08 17.83
N ASP A 169 -13.19 14.16 17.06
CA ASP A 169 -12.64 13.76 15.78
C ASP A 169 -13.71 13.35 14.76
N TRP A 170 -13.47 13.68 13.49
CA TRP A 170 -14.32 13.36 12.34
C TRP A 170 -13.53 13.45 11.03
N PRO A 171 -13.89 12.66 9.98
CA PRO A 171 -13.14 12.64 8.73
C PRO A 171 -13.32 13.91 7.88
N ALA A 172 -12.32 14.21 7.04
CA ALA A 172 -12.40 15.26 6.02
C ALA A 172 -13.08 14.75 4.74
N MET A 173 -12.87 13.51 4.36
CA MET A 173 -13.41 12.91 3.15
C MET A 173 -14.37 11.76 3.48
N ARG A 174 -15.47 11.67 2.70
CA ARG A 174 -16.48 10.62 2.87
C ARG A 174 -15.93 9.23 2.59
N TRP A 175 -15.25 9.07 1.44
CA TRP A 175 -14.67 7.79 1.05
C TRP A 175 -13.15 7.83 1.21
N ARG A 176 -12.62 6.86 1.90
CA ARG A 176 -11.19 6.71 2.16
C ARG A 176 -10.81 5.29 1.78
N GLY A 177 -10.38 5.15 0.51
CA GLY A 177 -10.28 3.85 -0.15
C GLY A 177 -8.86 3.36 -0.35
N VAL A 178 -8.76 2.04 -0.46
CA VAL A 178 -7.62 1.30 -0.99
C VAL A 178 -8.10 0.51 -2.19
N HIS A 179 -7.29 0.50 -3.22
CA HIS A 179 -7.46 -0.30 -4.43
C HIS A 179 -6.30 -1.27 -4.53
N ASP A 180 -6.60 -2.56 -4.64
CA ASP A 180 -5.63 -3.65 -4.76
C ASP A 180 -5.77 -4.31 -6.12
N ASP A 181 -4.68 -4.29 -6.90
CA ASP A 181 -4.62 -4.96 -8.18
C ASP A 181 -4.47 -6.46 -7.97
N ILE A 182 -5.50 -7.21 -8.30
CA ILE A 182 -5.50 -8.67 -8.20
C ILE A 182 -5.51 -9.37 -9.57
N SER A 183 -5.30 -8.61 -10.66
CA SER A 183 -5.48 -9.13 -12.02
C SER A 183 -4.19 -9.31 -12.81
N ARG A 184 -3.09 -8.70 -12.35
CA ARG A 184 -1.81 -8.76 -13.06
C ARG A 184 -0.78 -9.69 -12.44
N GLY A 185 -1.22 -10.72 -11.71
CA GLY A 185 -0.38 -11.77 -11.14
C GLY A 185 -0.84 -12.22 -9.78
N PRO A 186 -0.56 -11.46 -8.69
CA PRO A 186 -0.99 -11.81 -7.34
C PRO A 186 -2.51 -11.87 -7.22
N VAL A 187 -3.04 -12.94 -6.68
CA VAL A 187 -4.44 -13.04 -6.25
C VAL A 187 -4.44 -13.45 -4.78
N PRO A 188 -4.79 -12.53 -3.87
CA PRO A 188 -4.69 -12.81 -2.45
C PRO A 188 -5.63 -13.93 -1.99
N THR A 189 -5.23 -14.63 -0.93
CA THR A 189 -6.11 -15.56 -0.23
C THR A 189 -7.22 -14.82 0.52
N LEU A 190 -8.34 -15.48 0.79
CA LEU A 190 -9.42 -14.87 1.58
C LEU A 190 -8.94 -14.36 2.94
N ASP A 191 -8.09 -15.12 3.60
CA ASP A 191 -7.56 -14.74 4.90
C ASP A 191 -6.69 -13.49 4.82
N TYR A 192 -5.93 -13.34 3.73
CA TYR A 192 -5.13 -12.15 3.53
C TYR A 192 -5.99 -10.93 3.19
N ILE A 193 -7.00 -11.05 2.31
CA ILE A 193 -7.98 -9.97 2.05
C ILE A 193 -8.69 -9.55 3.35
N LYS A 194 -9.10 -10.49 4.18
CA LYS A 194 -9.68 -10.19 5.49
C LYS A 194 -8.71 -9.44 6.41
N LYS A 195 -7.42 -9.79 6.36
CA LYS A 195 -6.37 -9.07 7.08
C LYS A 195 -6.21 -7.65 6.55
N GLN A 196 -6.18 -7.45 5.21
CA GLN A 196 -6.14 -6.13 4.59
C GLN A 196 -7.33 -5.28 5.06
N ILE A 197 -8.56 -5.81 4.99
CA ILE A 197 -9.78 -5.13 5.45
C ILE A 197 -9.67 -4.71 6.92
N ARG A 198 -9.27 -5.61 7.83
CA ARG A 198 -9.11 -5.27 9.26
C ARG A 198 -8.06 -4.19 9.48
N THR A 199 -6.91 -4.31 8.81
CA THR A 199 -5.82 -3.34 8.93
C THR A 199 -6.25 -1.98 8.40
N CYS A 200 -6.90 -1.91 7.24
CA CYS A 200 -7.48 -0.69 6.68
C CYS A 200 -8.48 -0.05 7.65
N ALA A 201 -9.43 -0.81 8.16
CA ALA A 201 -10.42 -0.35 9.14
C ALA A 201 -9.79 0.20 10.41
N SER A 202 -8.67 -0.39 10.86
CA SER A 202 -7.96 0.05 12.06
C SER A 202 -7.30 1.43 11.91
N TYR A 203 -7.13 1.90 10.67
CA TYR A 203 -6.72 3.26 10.31
C TYR A 203 -7.88 4.08 9.71
N LYS A 204 -9.13 3.67 9.92
CA LYS A 204 -10.35 4.39 9.52
C LYS A 204 -10.52 4.53 8.00
N LEU A 205 -9.92 3.65 7.22
CA LEU A 205 -10.26 3.46 5.81
C LEU A 205 -11.58 2.70 5.72
N ASN A 206 -12.50 3.14 4.86
CA ASN A 206 -13.87 2.65 4.79
C ASN A 206 -14.31 2.15 3.40
N LEU A 207 -13.38 2.12 2.45
CA LEU A 207 -13.62 1.62 1.10
C LEU A 207 -12.46 0.70 0.69
N PHE A 208 -12.76 -0.47 0.13
CA PHE A 208 -11.75 -1.41 -0.34
C PHE A 208 -12.17 -1.95 -1.71
N SER A 209 -11.34 -1.72 -2.74
CA SER A 209 -11.55 -2.20 -4.10
C SER A 209 -10.60 -3.33 -4.43
N LEU A 210 -11.12 -4.35 -5.07
CA LEU A 210 -10.35 -5.39 -5.76
C LEU A 210 -10.47 -5.13 -7.26
N TYR A 211 -9.35 -4.83 -7.91
CA TYR A 211 -9.31 -4.55 -9.34
C TYR A 211 -9.41 -5.85 -10.15
N ILE A 212 -10.49 -5.97 -10.93
CA ILE A 212 -10.78 -7.17 -11.70
C ILE A 212 -10.75 -6.85 -13.19
N GLU A 213 -9.88 -7.55 -13.92
CA GLU A 213 -9.92 -7.69 -15.38
C GLU A 213 -10.57 -9.02 -15.78
N HIS A 214 -10.14 -10.13 -15.13
CA HIS A 214 -10.53 -11.48 -15.48
C HIS A 214 -10.58 -12.48 -14.30
N VAL A 215 -10.13 -12.08 -13.09
CA VAL A 215 -9.94 -13.01 -11.96
C VAL A 215 -11.21 -13.21 -11.12
N PHE A 216 -12.36 -13.32 -11.79
CA PHE A 216 -13.62 -13.78 -11.20
C PHE A 216 -14.14 -15.01 -11.95
N ASP A 217 -14.69 -16.00 -11.23
CA ASP A 217 -15.21 -17.25 -11.79
C ASP A 217 -16.63 -17.05 -12.33
N TYR A 218 -16.72 -16.48 -13.56
CA TYR A 218 -17.97 -16.26 -14.26
C TYR A 218 -18.56 -17.57 -14.78
N GLN A 219 -19.77 -17.89 -14.38
CA GLN A 219 -20.44 -19.12 -14.78
C GLN A 219 -20.92 -19.07 -16.26
N SER A 220 -21.33 -17.88 -16.72
CA SER A 220 -21.71 -17.66 -18.13
C SER A 220 -20.51 -17.66 -19.08
N HIS A 221 -19.30 -17.35 -18.55
CA HIS A 221 -18.07 -17.21 -19.33
C HIS A 221 -16.89 -17.96 -18.70
N PRO A 222 -16.92 -19.30 -18.64
CA PRO A 222 -15.98 -20.11 -17.85
C PRO A 222 -14.53 -20.12 -18.37
N LEU A 223 -14.25 -19.48 -19.51
CA LEU A 223 -12.89 -19.33 -20.06
C LEU A 223 -12.21 -18.04 -19.60
N ILE A 224 -12.93 -17.11 -18.96
CA ILE A 224 -12.37 -15.80 -18.59
C ILE A 224 -11.44 -15.94 -17.39
N GLY A 225 -11.90 -16.52 -16.30
CA GLY A 225 -11.13 -16.64 -15.07
C GLY A 225 -10.27 -17.89 -14.99
N PRO A 226 -9.00 -17.79 -14.56
CA PRO A 226 -8.21 -18.97 -14.20
C PRO A 226 -8.81 -19.62 -12.95
N LYS A 227 -9.08 -20.94 -13.00
CA LYS A 227 -9.76 -21.65 -11.91
C LYS A 227 -9.00 -21.61 -10.59
N GLU A 228 -7.66 -21.63 -10.65
CA GLU A 228 -6.78 -21.60 -9.48
C GLU A 228 -6.57 -20.18 -8.91
N GLY A 229 -6.89 -19.15 -9.70
CA GLY A 229 -6.61 -17.74 -9.37
C GLY A 229 -7.85 -16.87 -9.20
N SER A 230 -9.06 -17.33 -9.60
CA SER A 230 -10.25 -16.49 -9.56
C SER A 230 -10.96 -16.53 -8.20
N LEU A 231 -11.58 -15.41 -7.84
CA LEU A 231 -12.58 -15.35 -6.79
C LEU A 231 -13.90 -15.88 -7.30
N ASN A 232 -14.64 -16.61 -6.48
CA ASN A 232 -15.99 -17.04 -6.80
C ASN A 232 -17.06 -16.26 -6.02
N ALA A 233 -18.32 -16.41 -6.41
CA ALA A 233 -19.43 -15.68 -5.81
C ALA A 233 -19.60 -15.94 -4.29
N ALA A 234 -19.28 -17.14 -3.79
CA ALA A 234 -19.37 -17.44 -2.36
C ALA A 234 -18.27 -16.71 -1.57
N GLU A 235 -17.05 -16.70 -2.08
CA GLU A 235 -15.93 -15.97 -1.50
C GLU A 235 -16.19 -14.47 -1.45
N VAL A 236 -16.71 -13.87 -2.53
CA VAL A 236 -17.06 -12.46 -2.56
C VAL A 236 -18.14 -12.13 -1.52
N ARG A 237 -19.19 -12.95 -1.40
CA ARG A 237 -20.23 -12.74 -0.36
C ARG A 237 -19.63 -12.81 1.05
N GLU A 238 -18.73 -13.73 1.30
CA GLU A 238 -18.03 -13.86 2.59
C GLU A 238 -17.20 -12.60 2.90
N LEU A 239 -16.42 -12.10 1.93
CA LEU A 239 -15.64 -10.88 2.08
C LEU A 239 -16.52 -9.65 2.33
N VAL A 240 -17.62 -9.50 1.60
CA VAL A 240 -18.58 -8.41 1.79
C VAL A 240 -19.19 -8.44 3.19
N GLN A 241 -19.61 -9.60 3.68
CA GLN A 241 -20.14 -9.73 5.04
C GLN A 241 -19.07 -9.48 6.11
N TYR A 242 -17.85 -9.92 5.85
CA TYR A 242 -16.73 -9.65 6.73
C TYR A 242 -16.40 -8.16 6.81
N ALA A 243 -16.25 -7.49 5.68
CA ALA A 243 -15.96 -6.06 5.58
C ALA A 243 -17.00 -5.19 6.30
N LYS A 244 -18.30 -5.55 6.15
CA LYS A 244 -19.41 -4.87 6.81
C LYS A 244 -19.26 -4.82 8.34
N ARG A 245 -18.70 -5.87 8.98
CA ARG A 245 -18.45 -5.87 10.43
C ARG A 245 -17.45 -4.83 10.88
N TYR A 246 -16.56 -4.41 9.98
CA TYR A 246 -15.51 -3.42 10.21
C TYR A 246 -15.83 -2.05 9.58
N TYR A 247 -17.08 -1.83 9.16
CA TYR A 247 -17.53 -0.60 8.49
C TYR A 247 -16.74 -0.29 7.21
N VAL A 248 -16.27 -1.31 6.51
CA VAL A 248 -15.60 -1.19 5.20
C VAL A 248 -16.59 -1.60 4.11
N THR A 249 -16.77 -0.71 3.14
CA THR A 249 -17.54 -1.00 1.93
C THR A 249 -16.61 -1.66 0.90
N MET A 250 -16.98 -2.84 0.43
CA MET A 250 -16.31 -3.44 -0.72
C MET A 250 -16.80 -2.74 -1.99
N LEU A 251 -15.89 -2.05 -2.70
CA LEU A 251 -16.16 -1.43 -4.00
C LEU A 251 -15.93 -2.47 -5.10
N PRO A 252 -16.98 -2.87 -5.82
CA PRO A 252 -16.78 -3.72 -7.01
C PRO A 252 -16.12 -2.91 -8.13
N GLU A 253 -15.12 -3.52 -8.77
CA GLU A 253 -14.49 -2.99 -9.95
C GLU A 253 -14.32 -4.09 -10.98
N GLN A 254 -14.84 -3.87 -12.20
CA GLN A 254 -14.69 -4.76 -13.33
C GLN A 254 -14.47 -3.93 -14.58
N GLN A 255 -13.35 -4.16 -15.22
CA GLN A 255 -13.02 -3.50 -16.49
C GLN A 255 -14.10 -3.76 -17.56
N ALA A 256 -14.48 -2.69 -18.27
CA ALA A 256 -15.51 -2.73 -19.31
C ALA A 256 -15.03 -2.17 -20.67
N PHE A 257 -13.79 -1.73 -20.78
CA PHE A 257 -13.27 -1.16 -22.03
C PHE A 257 -11.81 -1.51 -22.31
N GLY A 258 -10.84 -0.89 -21.59
CA GLY A 258 -9.44 -1.27 -21.66
C GLY A 258 -9.10 -2.46 -20.77
N HIS A 259 -7.84 -2.90 -20.77
CA HIS A 259 -7.26 -3.91 -19.88
C HIS A 259 -7.94 -5.30 -19.90
N LEU A 260 -8.57 -5.67 -21.00
CA LEU A 260 -9.26 -6.96 -21.15
C LEU A 260 -8.44 -7.99 -21.94
N HIS A 261 -7.12 -7.86 -21.99
CA HIS A 261 -6.26 -8.78 -22.75
C HIS A 261 -6.50 -10.26 -22.35
N HIS A 262 -6.58 -10.56 -21.05
CA HIS A 262 -6.78 -11.93 -20.58
C HIS A 262 -8.14 -12.52 -20.97
N VAL A 263 -9.13 -11.69 -21.29
CA VAL A 263 -10.40 -12.10 -21.89
C VAL A 263 -10.25 -12.27 -23.39
N LEU A 264 -9.77 -11.21 -24.07
CA LEU A 264 -9.77 -11.06 -25.52
C LEU A 264 -8.72 -11.91 -26.26
N LYS A 265 -7.70 -12.41 -25.55
CA LYS A 265 -6.74 -13.37 -26.11
C LYS A 265 -7.35 -14.74 -26.46
N ASN A 266 -8.53 -15.05 -25.90
CA ASN A 266 -9.23 -16.30 -26.20
C ASN A 266 -10.00 -16.15 -27.52
N GLU A 267 -9.88 -17.11 -28.43
CA GLU A 267 -10.52 -17.06 -29.75
C GLU A 267 -12.05 -16.85 -29.69
N VAL A 268 -12.71 -17.38 -28.64
CA VAL A 268 -14.15 -17.19 -28.40
C VAL A 268 -14.54 -15.72 -28.23
N TYR A 269 -13.62 -14.89 -27.74
CA TYR A 269 -13.85 -13.47 -27.49
C TYR A 269 -13.04 -12.55 -28.39
N ASN A 270 -12.12 -13.07 -29.21
CA ASN A 270 -11.23 -12.26 -30.02
C ASN A 270 -11.96 -11.33 -31.01
N ASP A 271 -13.11 -11.73 -31.53
CA ASP A 271 -13.94 -10.88 -32.39
C ASP A 271 -14.50 -9.64 -31.68
N LEU A 272 -14.44 -9.59 -30.35
CA LEU A 272 -14.85 -8.45 -29.54
C LEU A 272 -13.71 -7.45 -29.32
N ALA A 273 -12.47 -7.81 -29.67
CA ALA A 273 -11.30 -6.94 -29.49
C ALA A 273 -11.27 -5.86 -30.57
N GLU A 274 -10.85 -4.67 -30.19
CA GLU A 274 -10.61 -3.56 -31.15
C GLU A 274 -9.55 -3.93 -32.18
N THR A 275 -8.45 -4.55 -31.74
CA THR A 275 -7.40 -5.12 -32.59
C THR A 275 -7.26 -6.62 -32.28
N PRO A 276 -6.78 -7.45 -33.21
CA PRO A 276 -6.65 -8.89 -32.97
C PRO A 276 -5.85 -9.22 -31.70
N HIS A 277 -6.47 -9.95 -30.76
CA HIS A 277 -5.92 -10.31 -29.45
C HIS A 277 -5.46 -9.11 -28.61
N GLY A 278 -6.03 -7.93 -28.87
CA GLY A 278 -5.74 -6.70 -28.13
C GLY A 278 -6.32 -6.69 -26.72
N HIS A 279 -6.27 -5.54 -26.08
CA HIS A 279 -6.78 -5.39 -24.72
C HIS A 279 -8.00 -4.47 -24.60
N VAL A 280 -8.47 -3.89 -25.70
CA VAL A 280 -9.61 -2.96 -25.74
C VAL A 280 -10.81 -3.63 -26.42
N LEU A 281 -11.99 -3.56 -25.78
CA LEU A 281 -13.25 -3.97 -26.40
C LEU A 281 -13.60 -3.05 -27.58
N ALA A 282 -14.13 -3.61 -28.66
CA ALA A 282 -14.65 -2.85 -29.79
C ALA A 282 -16.05 -2.30 -29.49
N PRO A 283 -16.25 -0.99 -29.28
CA PRO A 283 -17.56 -0.44 -28.92
C PRO A 283 -18.54 -0.35 -30.10
N VAL A 284 -18.08 -0.66 -31.30
CA VAL A 284 -18.95 -0.80 -32.50
C VAL A 284 -19.56 -2.22 -32.63
N ASN A 285 -19.08 -3.16 -31.79
CA ASN A 285 -19.58 -4.54 -31.79
C ASN A 285 -20.63 -4.69 -30.68
N GLU A 286 -21.88 -5.01 -31.07
CA GLU A 286 -22.98 -5.19 -30.09
C GLU A 286 -22.72 -6.32 -29.09
N LYS A 287 -22.02 -7.39 -29.48
CA LYS A 287 -21.64 -8.49 -28.58
C LYS A 287 -20.69 -8.08 -27.47
N SER A 288 -19.94 -6.98 -27.62
CA SER A 288 -19.14 -6.39 -26.52
C SER A 288 -20.05 -6.00 -25.34
N TYR A 289 -21.22 -5.47 -25.63
CA TYR A 289 -22.19 -5.08 -24.59
C TYR A 289 -22.99 -6.25 -24.04
N GLU A 290 -23.16 -7.33 -24.83
CA GLU A 290 -23.71 -8.59 -24.31
C GLU A 290 -22.76 -9.19 -23.29
N LEU A 291 -21.46 -9.26 -23.60
CA LEU A 291 -20.45 -9.70 -22.66
C LEU A 291 -20.46 -8.86 -21.36
N ILE A 292 -20.44 -7.52 -21.46
CA ILE A 292 -20.49 -6.64 -20.28
C ILE A 292 -21.75 -6.90 -19.44
N LYS A 293 -22.92 -7.09 -20.08
CA LYS A 293 -24.17 -7.42 -19.37
C LYS A 293 -24.07 -8.72 -18.60
N ASP A 294 -23.51 -9.75 -19.22
CA ASP A 294 -23.38 -11.08 -18.61
C ASP A 294 -22.43 -11.03 -17.39
N LEU A 295 -21.25 -10.39 -17.54
CA LEU A 295 -20.31 -10.21 -16.44
C LEU A 295 -20.94 -9.44 -15.27
N TYR A 296 -21.66 -8.35 -15.57
CA TYR A 296 -22.28 -7.52 -14.55
C TYR A 296 -23.49 -8.19 -13.89
N ALA A 297 -24.23 -9.02 -14.61
CA ALA A 297 -25.34 -9.77 -14.03
C ALA A 297 -24.88 -10.74 -12.94
N GLU A 298 -23.67 -11.29 -13.04
CA GLU A 298 -23.11 -12.17 -12.01
C GLU A 298 -22.42 -11.40 -10.89
N LEU A 299 -21.67 -10.34 -11.21
CA LEU A 299 -20.81 -9.66 -10.23
C LEU A 299 -21.56 -8.61 -9.40
N VAL A 300 -22.35 -7.73 -10.04
CA VAL A 300 -22.96 -6.56 -9.36
C VAL A 300 -23.87 -6.95 -8.18
N PRO A 301 -24.71 -8.00 -8.26
CA PRO A 301 -25.60 -8.38 -7.13
C PRO A 301 -24.88 -8.87 -5.89
N LEU A 302 -23.59 -9.20 -5.98
CA LEU A 302 -22.79 -9.66 -4.83
C LEU A 302 -22.40 -8.53 -3.89
N PHE A 303 -22.44 -7.28 -4.37
CA PHE A 303 -21.96 -6.11 -3.64
C PHE A 303 -23.11 -5.16 -3.26
N PRO A 304 -23.34 -4.90 -1.98
CA PRO A 304 -24.32 -3.91 -1.53
C PRO A 304 -23.84 -2.47 -1.72
N SER A 305 -22.59 -2.24 -2.12
CA SER A 305 -22.02 -0.90 -2.38
C SER A 305 -22.95 -0.06 -3.25
N PRO A 306 -23.16 1.23 -2.97
CA PRO A 306 -23.88 2.13 -3.85
C PRO A 306 -23.05 2.56 -5.08
N LEU A 307 -21.79 2.16 -5.12
CA LEU A 307 -20.80 2.50 -6.15
C LEU A 307 -20.41 1.25 -6.95
N PHE A 308 -20.03 1.44 -8.21
CA PHE A 308 -19.45 0.43 -9.07
C PHE A 308 -18.42 1.07 -9.99
N HIS A 309 -17.18 0.55 -10.01
CA HIS A 309 -16.11 1.03 -10.86
C HIS A 309 -16.01 0.20 -12.14
N ILE A 310 -16.05 0.87 -13.29
CA ILE A 310 -16.06 0.22 -14.61
C ILE A 310 -14.71 0.26 -15.32
N GLY A 311 -13.65 0.74 -14.67
CA GLY A 311 -12.34 0.94 -15.29
C GLY A 311 -12.39 1.98 -16.41
N SER A 312 -12.18 1.53 -17.63
CA SER A 312 -12.29 2.31 -18.89
C SER A 312 -11.12 3.26 -19.17
N ASP A 313 -9.98 3.02 -18.56
CA ASP A 313 -8.71 3.72 -18.79
C ASP A 313 -7.93 3.13 -19.97
N GLU A 314 -6.90 3.86 -20.39
CA GLU A 314 -5.83 3.43 -21.30
C GLU A 314 -6.29 2.75 -22.61
N THR A 315 -7.38 3.21 -23.21
CA THR A 315 -7.94 2.66 -24.45
C THR A 315 -7.13 3.02 -25.68
N PHE A 316 -5.80 2.74 -25.67
CA PHE A 316 -4.86 3.18 -26.70
C PHE A 316 -5.08 2.54 -28.10
N GLU A 317 -5.77 1.40 -28.16
CA GLU A 317 -6.09 0.72 -29.44
C GLU A 317 -7.30 1.33 -30.14
N LEU A 318 -8.11 2.12 -29.46
CA LEU A 318 -9.31 2.73 -30.00
C LEU A 318 -9.00 3.50 -31.28
N GLY A 319 -9.74 3.24 -32.35
CA GLY A 319 -9.52 3.85 -33.68
C GLY A 319 -8.44 3.18 -34.52
N ARG A 320 -7.85 2.07 -34.06
CA ARG A 320 -6.80 1.36 -34.79
C ARG A 320 -7.29 0.06 -35.45
N GLY A 321 -8.44 -0.44 -35.07
CA GLY A 321 -9.04 -1.67 -35.55
C GLY A 321 -10.50 -1.50 -36.00
N GLN A 322 -11.42 -2.17 -35.33
CA GLN A 322 -12.84 -2.17 -35.71
C GLN A 322 -13.49 -0.79 -35.72
N THR A 323 -13.03 0.13 -34.85
CA THR A 323 -13.54 1.51 -34.79
C THR A 323 -12.87 2.48 -35.75
N GLN A 324 -11.90 2.06 -36.58
CA GLN A 324 -11.09 2.95 -37.38
C GLN A 324 -11.91 3.88 -38.29
N GLU A 325 -12.90 3.37 -39.03
CA GLU A 325 -13.74 4.18 -39.89
C GLU A 325 -14.65 5.11 -39.09
N ARG A 326 -15.24 4.61 -38.01
CA ARG A 326 -16.07 5.42 -37.11
C ARG A 326 -15.26 6.56 -36.48
N ALA A 327 -13.99 6.31 -36.13
CA ALA A 327 -13.10 7.32 -35.57
C ALA A 327 -12.80 8.46 -36.54
N LYS A 328 -12.71 8.17 -37.84
CA LYS A 328 -12.56 9.21 -38.88
C LYS A 328 -13.82 10.11 -38.99
N GLU A 329 -14.99 9.54 -38.77
CA GLU A 329 -16.28 10.27 -38.86
C GLU A 329 -16.55 11.16 -37.65
N VAL A 330 -16.37 10.64 -36.44
CA VAL A 330 -16.86 11.30 -35.21
C VAL A 330 -15.77 11.62 -34.18
N GLY A 331 -14.56 11.15 -34.38
CA GLY A 331 -13.44 11.28 -33.44
C GLY A 331 -13.47 10.28 -32.28
N LEU A 332 -12.28 10.01 -31.73
CA LEU A 332 -12.08 9.01 -30.67
C LEU A 332 -12.83 9.36 -29.37
N GLY A 333 -12.81 10.62 -28.96
CA GLY A 333 -13.51 11.06 -27.76
C GLY A 333 -15.01 10.81 -27.81
N ARG A 334 -15.62 10.98 -28.99
CA ARG A 334 -17.06 10.72 -29.17
C ARG A 334 -17.37 9.24 -29.01
N ILE A 335 -16.55 8.35 -29.59
CA ILE A 335 -16.71 6.90 -29.44
C ILE A 335 -16.57 6.49 -27.99
N TYR A 336 -15.54 7.00 -27.29
CA TYR A 336 -15.32 6.75 -25.86
C TYR A 336 -16.55 7.14 -25.04
N LEU A 337 -17.09 8.35 -25.27
CA LEU A 337 -18.26 8.83 -24.57
C LEU A 337 -19.51 7.98 -24.85
N GLU A 338 -19.74 7.58 -26.10
CA GLU A 338 -20.86 6.73 -26.50
C GLU A 338 -20.77 5.38 -25.79
N HIS A 339 -19.56 4.83 -25.64
CA HIS A 339 -19.34 3.61 -24.85
C HIS A 339 -19.70 3.81 -23.36
N LEU A 340 -19.16 4.84 -22.70
CA LEU A 340 -19.48 5.12 -21.29
C LEU A 340 -21.00 5.28 -21.07
N LYS A 341 -21.69 5.95 -21.99
CA LYS A 341 -23.15 6.10 -21.90
C LYS A 341 -23.86 4.75 -22.02
N ARG A 342 -23.42 3.86 -22.92
CA ARG A 342 -24.02 2.53 -23.06
C ARG A 342 -23.78 1.66 -21.84
N VAL A 343 -22.57 1.69 -21.26
CA VAL A 343 -22.28 0.98 -20.00
C VAL A 343 -23.14 1.54 -18.86
N SER A 344 -23.34 2.86 -18.81
CA SER A 344 -24.23 3.49 -17.82
C SER A 344 -25.68 2.99 -17.97
N GLU A 345 -26.19 2.84 -19.20
CA GLU A 345 -27.53 2.27 -19.43
C GLU A 345 -27.63 0.81 -18.92
N ILE A 346 -26.58 0.00 -19.13
CA ILE A 346 -26.52 -1.38 -18.62
C ILE A 346 -26.60 -1.42 -17.10
N MET A 347 -26.04 -0.41 -16.42
CA MET A 347 -26.00 -0.35 -14.96
C MET A 347 -27.27 0.17 -14.30
N LYS A 348 -28.16 0.88 -15.03
CA LYS A 348 -29.39 1.47 -14.47
C LYS A 348 -30.24 0.50 -13.62
N PRO A 349 -30.48 -0.77 -14.04
CA PRO A 349 -31.29 -1.70 -13.27
C PRO A 349 -30.72 -2.01 -11.88
N TYR A 350 -29.41 -1.83 -11.67
CA TYR A 350 -28.73 -2.15 -10.41
C TYR A 350 -28.70 -0.98 -9.42
N ASN A 351 -29.16 0.22 -9.84
CA ASN A 351 -29.19 1.44 -9.00
C ASN A 351 -27.82 1.77 -8.36
N LYS A 352 -26.73 1.64 -9.15
CA LYS A 352 -25.36 1.99 -8.73
C LYS A 352 -24.91 3.28 -9.40
N ARG A 353 -24.13 4.09 -8.69
CA ARG A 353 -23.39 5.19 -9.30
C ARG A 353 -22.10 4.64 -9.91
N LEU A 354 -21.86 4.98 -11.17
CA LEU A 354 -20.66 4.56 -11.88
C LEU A 354 -19.46 5.41 -11.49
N MET A 355 -18.33 4.73 -11.31
CA MET A 355 -16.99 5.31 -11.25
C MET A 355 -16.22 4.86 -12.49
N PHE A 356 -15.37 5.72 -13.04
CA PHE A 356 -14.48 5.39 -14.15
C PHE A 356 -13.16 6.14 -14.03
N TRP A 357 -12.07 5.55 -14.55
CA TRP A 357 -10.77 6.23 -14.61
C TRP A 357 -10.82 7.40 -15.59
N GLY A 358 -10.40 8.57 -15.12
CA GLY A 358 -10.66 9.82 -15.80
C GLY A 358 -9.68 10.22 -16.92
N ASP A 359 -8.59 9.49 -17.13
CA ASP A 359 -7.49 9.90 -18.03
C ASP A 359 -7.92 10.16 -19.48
N VAL A 360 -8.75 9.27 -20.04
CA VAL A 360 -9.21 9.43 -21.43
C VAL A 360 -10.14 10.62 -21.55
N ALA A 361 -11.04 10.85 -20.59
CA ALA A 361 -11.94 11.99 -20.58
C ALA A 361 -11.18 13.32 -20.50
N MET A 362 -10.05 13.36 -19.80
CA MET A 362 -9.17 14.54 -19.72
C MET A 362 -8.47 14.89 -21.04
N ARG A 363 -8.29 13.93 -21.95
CA ARG A 363 -7.77 14.20 -23.30
C ARG A 363 -8.77 14.93 -24.19
N TYR A 364 -10.04 14.93 -23.80
CA TYR A 364 -11.15 15.54 -24.53
C TYR A 364 -11.98 16.43 -23.59
N PRO A 365 -11.42 17.55 -23.10
CA PRO A 365 -12.06 18.36 -22.05
C PRO A 365 -13.43 18.92 -22.48
N GLU A 366 -13.67 19.10 -23.77
CA GLU A 366 -14.96 19.49 -24.33
C GLU A 366 -16.06 18.44 -24.08
N LEU A 367 -15.69 17.18 -23.89
CA LEU A 367 -16.63 16.09 -23.63
C LEU A 367 -17.04 15.98 -22.17
N LEU A 368 -16.29 16.59 -21.23
CA LEU A 368 -16.63 16.58 -19.81
C LEU A 368 -18.01 17.21 -19.55
N GLN A 369 -18.40 18.19 -20.35
CA GLN A 369 -19.68 18.90 -20.21
C GLN A 369 -20.89 18.01 -20.56
N ILE A 370 -20.71 17.00 -21.41
CA ILE A 370 -21.77 16.12 -21.89
C ILE A 370 -21.80 14.75 -21.22
N LEU A 371 -20.86 14.48 -20.32
CA LEU A 371 -20.91 13.29 -19.46
C LEU A 371 -22.16 13.33 -18.56
N PRO A 372 -22.79 12.17 -18.28
CA PRO A 372 -23.83 12.07 -17.29
C PRO A 372 -23.36 12.62 -15.94
N LYS A 373 -24.20 13.45 -15.27
CA LYS A 373 -23.78 14.12 -14.02
C LYS A 373 -23.84 13.22 -12.78
N ASP A 374 -24.39 12.05 -12.92
CA ASP A 374 -24.47 11.01 -11.89
C ASP A 374 -23.24 10.09 -11.86
N VAL A 375 -22.35 10.18 -12.86
CA VAL A 375 -21.08 9.45 -12.83
C VAL A 375 -20.04 10.14 -11.95
N ILE A 376 -19.08 9.38 -11.47
CA ILE A 376 -17.96 9.85 -10.66
C ILE A 376 -16.67 9.64 -11.46
N ALA A 377 -15.96 10.72 -11.76
CA ALA A 377 -14.64 10.63 -12.36
C ALA A 377 -13.59 10.31 -11.29
N VAL A 378 -12.77 9.29 -11.53
CA VAL A 378 -11.63 8.95 -10.66
C VAL A 378 -10.36 9.50 -11.33
N ALA A 379 -9.93 10.67 -10.85
CA ALA A 379 -8.71 11.30 -11.32
C ALA A 379 -7.49 10.60 -10.70
N TRP A 380 -6.57 10.10 -11.53
CA TRP A 380 -5.39 9.41 -11.06
C TRP A 380 -4.09 10.03 -11.56
N SER A 381 -3.10 10.05 -10.69
CA SER A 381 -1.73 10.45 -10.99
C SER A 381 -0.79 9.96 -9.90
N TYR A 382 0.41 9.53 -10.28
CA TYR A 382 1.35 8.86 -9.37
C TYR A 382 2.67 9.62 -9.19
N GLY A 383 2.81 10.78 -9.83
CA GLY A 383 3.99 11.62 -9.72
C GLY A 383 3.98 12.54 -8.48
N SER A 384 5.16 12.96 -8.03
CA SER A 384 5.35 13.86 -6.88
C SER A 384 5.11 15.34 -7.24
N ALA A 385 3.98 15.67 -7.87
CA ALA A 385 3.64 17.04 -8.23
C ALA A 385 3.33 17.91 -7.00
N GLN A 386 3.66 19.20 -7.07
CA GLN A 386 3.36 20.16 -6.00
C GLN A 386 1.87 20.53 -5.97
N SER A 387 1.18 20.50 -7.10
CA SER A 387 -0.25 20.76 -7.24
C SER A 387 -0.85 19.91 -8.36
N PHE A 388 -2.11 19.53 -8.16
CA PHE A 388 -2.97 18.81 -9.10
C PHE A 388 -4.14 19.68 -9.60
N ASP A 389 -4.09 20.99 -9.39
CA ASP A 389 -5.14 21.93 -9.77
C ASP A 389 -5.54 21.81 -11.24
N ASN A 390 -4.56 21.70 -12.15
CA ASN A 390 -4.82 21.60 -13.60
C ASN A 390 -5.56 20.30 -13.97
N MET A 391 -5.40 19.25 -13.19
CA MET A 391 -6.08 17.98 -13.39
C MET A 391 -7.50 17.99 -12.81
N LEU A 392 -7.70 18.61 -11.65
CA LEU A 392 -8.96 18.51 -10.91
C LEU A 392 -9.97 19.58 -11.31
N LYS A 393 -9.49 20.79 -11.63
CA LYS A 393 -10.34 21.93 -12.00
C LYS A 393 -11.29 21.63 -13.16
N PRO A 394 -10.90 20.99 -14.27
CA PRO A 394 -11.82 20.70 -15.37
C PRO A 394 -13.03 19.86 -14.98
N TYR A 395 -12.87 18.88 -14.13
CA TYR A 395 -13.99 18.06 -13.62
C TYR A 395 -14.95 18.91 -12.77
N LYS A 396 -14.39 19.74 -11.88
CA LYS A 396 -15.19 20.65 -11.06
C LYS A 396 -15.98 21.63 -11.92
N ASP A 397 -15.33 22.25 -12.90
CA ASP A 397 -15.98 23.20 -13.81
C ASP A 397 -17.07 22.53 -14.66
N ALA A 398 -16.89 21.24 -14.97
CA ALA A 398 -17.90 20.42 -15.64
C ALA A 398 -19.06 19.99 -14.71
N GLY A 399 -18.98 20.24 -13.41
CA GLY A 399 -20.00 19.85 -12.43
C GLY A 399 -20.08 18.34 -12.22
N LEU A 400 -18.95 17.63 -12.38
CA LEU A 400 -18.84 16.21 -12.10
C LEU A 400 -18.34 15.98 -10.67
N ASP A 401 -18.90 14.97 -10.02
CA ASP A 401 -18.33 14.44 -8.79
C ASP A 401 -16.99 13.73 -9.11
N LEU A 402 -16.05 13.83 -8.19
CA LEU A 402 -14.73 13.23 -8.39
C LEU A 402 -14.20 12.53 -7.14
N VAL A 403 -13.31 11.56 -7.39
CA VAL A 403 -12.47 10.90 -6.41
C VAL A 403 -11.01 11.08 -6.87
N VAL A 404 -10.11 11.35 -5.95
CA VAL A 404 -8.68 11.43 -6.27
C VAL A 404 -8.01 10.08 -6.01
N SER A 405 -7.15 9.66 -6.93
CA SER A 405 -6.50 8.36 -6.86
C SER A 405 -4.97 8.50 -6.92
N PRO A 406 -4.32 8.74 -5.77
CA PRO A 406 -2.88 8.63 -5.64
C PRO A 406 -2.43 7.17 -5.66
N GLY A 407 -1.10 6.92 -5.65
CA GLY A 407 -0.58 5.57 -5.66
C GLY A 407 0.51 5.30 -4.64
N ALA A 408 0.60 4.05 -4.20
CA ALA A 408 1.64 3.55 -3.30
C ALA A 408 3.03 3.50 -3.95
N ASN A 409 3.11 3.65 -5.27
CA ASN A 409 4.34 3.60 -6.05
C ASN A 409 5.13 2.29 -5.88
N ASN A 410 4.43 1.15 -5.87
CA ASN A 410 4.98 -0.18 -5.63
C ASN A 410 5.32 -0.97 -6.91
N TRP A 411 4.59 -0.76 -8.01
CA TRP A 411 4.72 -1.50 -9.27
C TRP A 411 6.04 -1.26 -9.98
N ASN A 412 6.55 -2.28 -10.63
CA ASN A 412 7.84 -2.27 -11.34
C ASN A 412 9.04 -1.89 -10.43
N ARG A 413 8.95 -2.15 -9.11
CA ARG A 413 9.97 -1.76 -8.13
C ARG A 413 10.28 -2.87 -7.14
N ILE A 414 11.53 -2.93 -6.71
CA ILE A 414 11.96 -3.88 -5.66
C ILE A 414 11.34 -3.53 -4.31
N PHE A 415 11.15 -2.24 -4.03
CA PHE A 415 10.49 -1.68 -2.86
C PHE A 415 9.74 -0.43 -3.27
N PRO A 416 8.57 -0.10 -2.69
CA PRO A 416 7.83 1.11 -3.04
C PRO A 416 8.67 2.38 -2.94
N ASN A 417 8.54 3.30 -3.92
CA ASN A 417 9.18 4.61 -3.84
C ASN A 417 8.37 5.54 -2.93
N LEU A 418 8.58 5.41 -1.63
CA LEU A 418 7.81 6.14 -0.61
C LEU A 418 8.09 7.65 -0.61
N ASP A 419 9.25 8.10 -1.11
CA ASP A 419 9.53 9.53 -1.23
C ASP A 419 8.62 10.18 -2.27
N VAL A 420 8.35 9.49 -3.38
CA VAL A 420 7.37 9.92 -4.39
C VAL A 420 5.95 9.72 -3.88
N ALA A 421 5.64 8.55 -3.32
CA ALA A 421 4.30 8.20 -2.85
C ALA A 421 3.77 9.19 -1.79
N PHE A 422 4.57 9.54 -0.79
CA PHE A 422 4.13 10.46 0.26
C PHE A 422 3.84 11.86 -0.27
N ILE A 423 4.67 12.39 -1.18
CA ILE A 423 4.41 13.71 -1.78
C ILE A 423 3.17 13.65 -2.68
N ASN A 424 3.03 12.59 -3.48
CA ASN A 424 1.87 12.36 -4.33
C ASN A 424 0.58 12.29 -3.52
N ILE A 425 0.50 11.38 -2.55
CA ILE A 425 -0.69 11.17 -1.71
C ILE A 425 -1.06 12.46 -0.99
N LYS A 426 -0.09 13.10 -0.33
CA LYS A 426 -0.32 14.34 0.42
C LYS A 426 -0.93 15.44 -0.44
N ASN A 427 -0.27 15.76 -1.54
CA ASN A 427 -0.67 16.89 -2.37
C ASN A 427 -1.95 16.61 -3.15
N PHE A 428 -2.14 15.37 -3.63
CA PHE A 428 -3.32 15.01 -4.41
C PHE A 428 -4.58 14.96 -3.54
N VAL A 429 -4.47 14.42 -2.32
CA VAL A 429 -5.60 14.39 -1.37
C VAL A 429 -5.96 15.80 -0.89
N ARG A 430 -4.95 16.64 -0.55
CA ARG A 430 -5.16 18.06 -0.21
C ARG A 430 -5.92 18.79 -1.33
N ASP A 431 -5.45 18.66 -2.56
CA ASP A 431 -6.06 19.34 -3.69
C ASP A 431 -7.44 18.74 -4.02
N GLY A 432 -7.62 17.42 -3.85
CA GLY A 432 -8.93 16.78 -3.91
C GLY A 432 -9.94 17.38 -2.95
N GLN A 433 -9.56 17.58 -1.69
CA GLN A 433 -10.40 18.26 -0.69
C GLN A 433 -10.74 19.69 -1.12
N LYS A 434 -9.78 20.46 -1.63
CA LYS A 434 -9.96 21.81 -2.16
C LYS A 434 -11.01 21.87 -3.27
N TYR A 435 -11.06 20.86 -4.14
CA TYR A 435 -12.03 20.78 -5.24
C TYR A 435 -13.31 20.02 -4.87
N GLY A 436 -13.48 19.61 -3.62
CA GLY A 436 -14.67 18.94 -3.13
C GLY A 436 -14.80 17.48 -3.59
N ALA A 437 -13.67 16.79 -3.74
CA ALA A 437 -13.68 15.37 -4.05
C ALA A 437 -14.43 14.57 -2.98
N LEU A 438 -15.23 13.59 -3.42
CA LEU A 438 -15.99 12.71 -2.54
C LEU A 438 -15.10 11.82 -1.68
N GLY A 439 -13.88 11.56 -2.14
CA GLY A 439 -12.95 10.67 -1.44
C GLY A 439 -11.61 10.52 -2.14
N MET A 440 -10.82 9.64 -1.56
CA MET A 440 -9.55 9.14 -2.05
C MET A 440 -9.66 7.63 -2.30
N LEU A 441 -9.05 7.16 -3.38
CA LEU A 441 -8.82 5.74 -3.67
C LEU A 441 -7.32 5.54 -3.89
N ASN A 442 -6.59 5.16 -2.85
CA ASN A 442 -5.13 4.98 -2.91
C ASN A 442 -4.80 3.63 -3.56
N THR A 443 -4.09 3.64 -4.68
CA THR A 443 -3.87 2.44 -5.49
C THR A 443 -2.57 1.73 -5.17
N THR A 444 -2.61 0.41 -5.28
CA THR A 444 -1.47 -0.47 -5.51
C THR A 444 -1.64 -1.12 -6.88
N TRP A 445 -0.55 -1.30 -7.63
CA TRP A 445 -0.55 -1.92 -8.94
C TRP A 445 0.49 -3.03 -9.01
N ASP A 446 0.26 -4.01 -9.88
CA ASP A 446 1.09 -5.19 -10.06
C ASP A 446 1.51 -5.38 -11.52
N ASP A 447 1.85 -4.28 -12.20
CA ASP A 447 2.21 -4.25 -13.64
C ASP A 447 3.36 -5.22 -14.00
N ASP A 448 4.25 -5.51 -13.04
CA ASP A 448 5.36 -6.46 -13.17
C ASP A 448 4.98 -7.92 -12.86
N GLY A 449 3.81 -8.14 -12.27
CA GLY A 449 3.29 -9.45 -11.85
C GLY A 449 4.03 -10.06 -10.66
N GLU A 450 4.80 -9.26 -9.90
CA GLU A 450 5.63 -9.77 -8.81
C GLU A 450 5.57 -8.96 -7.51
N SER A 451 4.75 -7.92 -7.44
CA SER A 451 4.61 -7.10 -6.24
C SER A 451 4.07 -7.91 -5.06
N LEU A 452 4.51 -7.54 -3.85
CA LEU A 452 4.01 -8.09 -2.59
C LEU A 452 3.35 -6.98 -1.79
N PHE A 453 2.05 -7.09 -1.53
CA PHE A 453 1.24 -6.06 -0.87
C PHE A 453 1.80 -5.66 0.51
N GLY A 454 2.41 -6.60 1.23
CA GLY A 454 2.98 -6.35 2.56
C GLY A 454 4.01 -5.23 2.62
N MET A 455 4.60 -4.82 1.49
CA MET A 455 5.53 -3.69 1.39
C MET A 455 4.83 -2.33 1.29
N THR A 456 3.54 -2.28 0.96
CA THR A 456 2.80 -1.05 0.64
C THR A 456 2.20 -0.34 1.85
N TRP A 457 2.16 -0.98 3.02
CA TRP A 457 1.49 -0.46 4.21
C TRP A 457 1.87 0.97 4.61
N PRO A 458 3.14 1.42 4.52
CA PRO A 458 3.46 2.81 4.86
C PRO A 458 2.70 3.83 3.99
N ALA A 459 2.56 3.57 2.69
CA ALA A 459 1.82 4.43 1.77
C ALA A 459 0.30 4.35 2.00
N ILE A 460 -0.22 3.15 2.29
CA ILE A 460 -1.65 2.94 2.58
C ILE A 460 -2.06 3.66 3.87
N VAL A 461 -1.28 3.51 4.93
CA VAL A 461 -1.56 4.15 6.23
C VAL A 461 -1.38 5.68 6.14
N PHE A 462 -0.46 6.17 5.31
CA PHE A 462 -0.33 7.60 5.04
C PHE A 462 -1.53 8.15 4.26
N GLY A 463 -2.07 7.38 3.31
CA GLY A 463 -3.32 7.72 2.63
C GLY A 463 -4.50 7.88 3.60
N ALA A 464 -4.58 7.01 4.60
CA ALA A 464 -5.59 7.11 5.66
C ALA A 464 -5.44 8.41 6.47
N GLU A 465 -4.21 8.79 6.84
CA GLU A 465 -3.90 10.06 7.51
C GLU A 465 -4.37 11.26 6.67
N CYS A 466 -3.98 11.31 5.38
CA CYS A 466 -4.31 12.43 4.51
C CYS A 466 -5.81 12.56 4.23
N ALA A 467 -6.52 11.45 4.07
CA ALA A 467 -7.95 11.48 3.76
C ALA A 467 -8.83 11.72 5.00
N TRP A 468 -8.32 11.41 6.19
CA TRP A 468 -8.98 11.73 7.46
C TRP A 468 -8.77 13.18 7.87
N HIS A 469 -7.53 13.66 7.76
CA HIS A 469 -7.14 15.03 8.13
C HIS A 469 -7.62 16.05 7.08
N GLU A 470 -7.94 17.26 7.52
CA GLU A 470 -8.33 18.35 6.63
C GLU A 470 -7.13 19.21 6.24
N GLY A 471 -6.92 19.39 4.94
CA GLY A 471 -5.90 20.28 4.40
C GLY A 471 -4.50 19.66 4.36
N GLU A 472 -3.51 20.37 4.86
CA GLU A 472 -2.10 20.01 4.73
C GLU A 472 -1.67 18.97 5.78
N THR A 473 -1.20 17.82 5.36
CA THR A 473 -0.69 16.74 6.23
C THR A 473 0.83 16.78 6.32
N SER A 474 1.39 16.57 7.51
CA SER A 474 2.85 16.54 7.73
C SER A 474 3.41 15.14 7.56
N ILE A 475 4.24 14.94 6.53
CA ILE A 475 4.99 13.69 6.31
C ILE A 475 5.90 13.36 7.51
N GLU A 476 6.58 14.37 8.07
CA GLU A 476 7.52 14.17 9.19
C GLU A 476 6.78 13.74 10.47
N LYS A 477 5.61 14.31 10.72
CA LYS A 477 4.77 13.94 11.87
C LYS A 477 4.22 12.53 11.72
N PHE A 478 3.79 12.17 10.51
CA PHE A 478 3.39 10.81 10.17
C PHE A 478 4.54 9.83 10.42
N LYS A 479 5.72 10.08 9.86
CA LYS A 479 6.91 9.25 10.05
C LYS A 479 7.27 9.09 11.53
N ALA A 480 7.16 10.14 12.32
CA ALA A 480 7.44 10.10 13.77
C ALA A 480 6.44 9.23 14.55
N SER A 481 5.23 9.07 14.03
CA SER A 481 4.15 8.29 14.66
C SER A 481 4.06 6.86 14.18
N TYR A 482 4.64 6.53 13.01
CA TYR A 482 4.40 5.27 12.29
C TYR A 482 4.80 4.04 13.09
N ASP A 483 5.99 4.01 13.69
CA ASP A 483 6.46 2.84 14.44
C ASP A 483 5.56 2.51 15.63
N TRP A 484 5.08 3.53 16.34
CA TRP A 484 4.11 3.34 17.41
C TRP A 484 2.74 2.90 16.87
N ALA A 485 2.20 3.61 15.90
CA ALA A 485 0.86 3.35 15.39
C ALA A 485 0.75 1.98 14.70
N PHE A 486 1.80 1.56 13.96
CA PHE A 486 1.77 0.35 13.16
C PHE A 486 2.40 -0.86 13.86
N TYR A 487 3.61 -0.71 14.40
CA TYR A 487 4.36 -1.81 15.03
C TYR A 487 4.24 -1.90 16.54
N ARG A 488 3.62 -0.92 17.19
CA ARG A 488 3.62 -0.77 18.65
C ARG A 488 5.02 -0.71 19.24
N SER A 489 5.94 -0.11 18.52
CA SER A 489 7.32 0.15 18.95
C SER A 489 7.48 1.60 19.43
N ASP A 490 8.18 1.79 20.53
CA ASP A 490 8.37 3.10 21.15
C ASP A 490 9.47 3.93 20.48
N ASP A 491 10.30 3.30 19.65
CA ASP A 491 11.42 3.92 18.93
C ASP A 491 11.12 4.17 17.44
N THR A 492 12.14 4.47 16.65
CA THR A 492 12.03 4.82 15.23
C THR A 492 12.68 3.78 14.31
N THR A 493 12.96 2.61 14.83
CA THR A 493 13.78 1.57 14.18
C THR A 493 13.23 1.12 12.84
N PHE A 494 11.92 0.87 12.77
CA PHE A 494 11.29 0.35 11.55
C PHE A 494 11.10 1.45 10.51
N ARG A 495 10.71 2.64 10.93
CA ARG A 495 10.69 3.84 10.08
C ARG A 495 12.05 4.11 9.45
N ASP A 496 13.11 4.05 10.23
CA ASP A 496 14.46 4.32 9.74
C ASP A 496 14.91 3.25 8.75
N ALA A 497 14.57 1.96 8.98
CA ALA A 497 14.79 0.89 8.02
C ALA A 497 14.01 1.10 6.71
N ILE A 498 12.74 1.46 6.78
CA ILE A 498 11.89 1.78 5.64
C ILE A 498 12.48 2.95 4.84
N GLN A 499 12.99 3.97 5.51
CA GLN A 499 13.63 5.12 4.85
C GLN A 499 14.91 4.72 4.12
N GLU A 500 15.76 3.85 4.71
CA GLU A 500 16.94 3.32 4.05
C GLU A 500 16.56 2.50 2.79
N LEU A 501 15.48 1.71 2.82
CA LEU A 501 15.01 0.98 1.65
C LEU A 501 14.51 1.93 0.54
N SER A 502 13.72 2.93 0.88
CA SER A 502 13.21 3.92 -0.08
C SER A 502 14.33 4.74 -0.73
N ARG A 503 15.43 4.99 -0.01
CA ARG A 503 16.60 5.70 -0.51
C ARG A 503 17.23 5.06 -1.75
N SER A 504 17.04 3.75 -1.96
CA SER A 504 17.52 3.03 -3.14
C SER A 504 17.14 3.71 -4.46
N HIS A 505 15.94 4.28 -4.55
CA HIS A 505 15.46 4.97 -5.75
C HIS A 505 16.26 6.25 -6.07
N SER A 506 16.56 7.05 -5.05
CA SER A 506 17.37 8.26 -5.23
C SER A 506 18.82 7.94 -5.61
N LEU A 507 19.39 6.87 -5.06
CA LEU A 507 20.74 6.40 -5.38
C LEU A 507 20.84 5.97 -6.85
N MET A 508 19.89 5.15 -7.33
CA MET A 508 19.87 4.68 -8.72
C MET A 508 19.61 5.84 -9.70
N ARG A 509 18.72 6.77 -9.36
CA ARG A 509 18.44 7.94 -10.17
C ARG A 509 19.66 8.85 -10.31
N THR A 510 20.42 9.05 -9.24
CA THR A 510 21.66 9.83 -9.27
C THR A 510 22.71 9.18 -10.18
N ALA A 511 22.69 7.87 -10.34
CA ALA A 511 23.54 7.14 -11.29
C ALA A 511 23.01 7.18 -12.75
N GLY A 512 21.87 7.81 -13.01
CA GLY A 512 21.29 7.95 -14.35
C GLY A 512 20.52 6.72 -14.85
N LEU A 513 20.09 5.84 -13.93
CA LEU A 513 19.36 4.60 -14.25
C LEU A 513 17.86 4.61 -13.86
N GLY A 514 17.33 5.78 -13.54
CA GLY A 514 15.96 5.87 -13.05
C GLY A 514 15.82 5.45 -11.59
N GLU A 515 14.98 4.46 -11.28
CA GLU A 515 14.70 3.99 -9.93
C GLU A 515 15.25 2.57 -9.70
N ALA A 516 15.29 2.10 -8.45
CA ALA A 516 15.61 0.71 -8.11
C ALA A 516 14.40 -0.18 -8.46
N ASN A 517 14.28 -0.52 -9.72
CA ASN A 517 13.18 -1.29 -10.27
C ASN A 517 13.55 -2.77 -10.49
N ASP A 518 12.53 -3.57 -10.77
CA ASP A 518 12.68 -4.99 -11.05
C ASP A 518 13.49 -5.27 -12.31
N SER A 519 13.33 -4.46 -13.37
CA SER A 519 14.08 -4.63 -14.62
C SER A 519 15.59 -4.61 -14.41
N SER A 520 16.09 -3.70 -13.57
CA SER A 520 17.51 -3.65 -13.19
C SER A 520 17.95 -4.91 -12.43
N PHE A 521 17.06 -5.53 -11.67
CA PHE A 521 17.36 -6.78 -10.96
C PHE A 521 17.46 -7.98 -11.93
N TRP A 522 16.57 -8.04 -12.94
CA TRP A 522 16.51 -9.15 -13.89
C TRP A 522 17.53 -9.05 -15.04
N GLU A 523 18.08 -7.86 -15.29
CA GLU A 523 19.01 -7.62 -16.39
C GLU A 523 20.27 -8.48 -16.31
N ASP A 524 20.68 -9.09 -17.45
CA ASP A 524 21.97 -9.77 -17.58
C ASP A 524 23.11 -8.76 -17.71
N THR A 525 23.86 -8.56 -16.64
CA THR A 525 25.01 -7.66 -16.58
C THR A 525 26.22 -8.11 -17.39
N PHE A 526 26.18 -9.28 -18.03
CA PHE A 526 27.23 -9.85 -18.87
C PHE A 526 26.91 -9.81 -20.37
N THR A 527 25.90 -9.05 -20.77
CA THR A 527 25.70 -8.57 -22.13
C THR A 527 26.36 -7.21 -22.31
N GLU A 528 26.56 -6.76 -23.55
CA GLU A 528 27.17 -5.46 -23.80
C GLU A 528 26.35 -4.30 -23.21
N LEU A 529 25.01 -4.33 -23.37
CA LEU A 529 24.09 -3.36 -22.81
C LEU A 529 24.00 -3.44 -21.28
N GLY A 530 23.93 -4.66 -20.74
CA GLY A 530 23.87 -4.87 -19.30
C GLY A 530 25.16 -4.48 -18.58
N ALA A 531 26.32 -4.67 -19.21
CA ALA A 531 27.62 -4.19 -18.71
C ALA A 531 27.66 -2.65 -18.69
N GLU A 532 27.10 -1.98 -19.70
CA GLU A 532 26.98 -0.53 -19.72
C GLU A 532 26.07 -0.01 -18.62
N SER A 533 24.91 -0.63 -18.41
CA SER A 533 23.99 -0.32 -17.31
C SER A 533 24.68 -0.51 -15.95
N ALA A 534 25.39 -1.63 -15.76
CA ALA A 534 26.10 -1.92 -14.53
C ALA A 534 27.23 -0.93 -14.25
N GLU A 535 27.98 -0.49 -15.29
CA GLU A 535 29.03 0.52 -15.16
C GLU A 535 28.46 1.88 -14.74
N LYS A 536 27.35 2.31 -15.34
CA LYS A 536 26.63 3.52 -14.94
C LYS A 536 26.17 3.46 -13.48
N ALA A 537 25.69 2.30 -13.04
CA ALA A 537 25.20 2.10 -11.66
C ALA A 537 26.34 1.93 -10.64
N LEU A 538 27.56 1.62 -11.06
CA LEU A 538 28.68 1.26 -10.17
C LEU A 538 28.97 2.31 -9.08
N PRO A 539 28.94 3.64 -9.34
CA PRO A 539 29.14 4.64 -8.30
C PRO A 539 28.11 4.58 -7.17
N ALA A 540 26.87 4.17 -7.48
CA ALA A 540 25.78 4.07 -6.50
C ALA A 540 25.73 2.68 -5.83
N ALA A 541 26.32 1.65 -6.43
CA ALA A 541 26.16 0.26 -6.00
C ALA A 541 26.61 0.03 -4.55
N ARG A 542 27.72 0.65 -4.11
CA ARG A 542 28.20 0.54 -2.74
C ARG A 542 27.23 1.17 -1.74
N ASP A 543 26.71 2.35 -2.04
CA ASP A 543 25.80 3.05 -1.15
C ASP A 543 24.42 2.36 -1.12
N LEU A 544 23.98 1.77 -2.24
CA LEU A 544 22.80 0.91 -2.32
C LEU A 544 22.93 -0.29 -1.37
N ARG A 545 24.05 -1.01 -1.42
CA ARG A 545 24.32 -2.13 -0.52
C ARG A 545 24.38 -1.68 0.94
N LEU A 546 25.13 -0.63 1.25
CA LEU A 546 25.23 -0.09 2.62
C LEU A 546 23.86 0.31 3.18
N SER A 547 22.98 0.89 2.35
CA SER A 547 21.61 1.25 2.75
C SER A 547 20.80 -0.01 3.07
N ALA A 548 20.82 -1.00 2.17
CA ALA A 548 20.12 -2.26 2.33
C ALA A 548 20.63 -3.07 3.54
N GLU A 549 21.95 -3.18 3.71
CA GLU A 549 22.58 -3.90 4.82
C GLU A 549 22.31 -3.23 6.19
N ARG A 550 22.28 -1.88 6.25
CA ARG A 550 21.89 -1.16 7.48
C ARG A 550 20.44 -1.42 7.84
N ALA A 551 19.53 -1.36 6.87
CA ALA A 551 18.12 -1.71 7.08
C ALA A 551 17.98 -3.14 7.58
N LEU A 552 18.64 -4.10 6.92
CA LEU A 552 18.63 -5.53 7.26
C LEU A 552 19.16 -5.79 8.67
N ALA A 553 20.31 -5.22 9.00
CA ALA A 553 20.91 -5.35 10.33
C ALA A 553 20.03 -4.75 11.43
N SER A 554 19.35 -3.62 11.15
CA SER A 554 18.41 -3.00 12.06
C SER A 554 17.18 -3.88 12.28
N LEU A 555 16.57 -4.41 11.20
CA LEU A 555 15.42 -5.28 11.25
C LEU A 555 15.69 -6.57 12.04
N TYR A 556 16.81 -7.24 11.80
CA TYR A 556 17.18 -8.46 12.54
C TYR A 556 17.40 -8.20 14.03
N ARG A 557 18.10 -7.13 14.41
CA ARG A 557 18.38 -6.83 15.82
C ARG A 557 17.14 -6.41 16.60
N ASN A 558 16.19 -5.76 15.94
CA ASN A 558 15.08 -5.11 16.62
C ASN A 558 13.70 -5.76 16.37
N ARG A 559 13.66 -6.88 15.64
CA ARG A 559 12.42 -7.59 15.30
C ARG A 559 11.49 -7.79 16.51
N ALA A 560 12.05 -8.18 17.66
CA ALA A 560 11.30 -8.43 18.89
C ALA A 560 10.68 -7.17 19.53
N ARG A 561 11.00 -5.98 19.04
CA ARG A 561 10.39 -4.72 19.52
C ARG A 561 9.03 -4.47 18.89
N ALA A 562 8.74 -5.05 17.73
CA ALA A 562 7.42 -4.99 17.12
C ALA A 562 6.46 -5.91 17.90
N ARG A 563 5.33 -5.36 18.31
CA ARG A 563 4.26 -6.06 19.06
C ARG A 563 2.98 -6.18 18.23
N ALA A 564 2.93 -5.55 17.05
CA ALA A 564 1.86 -5.65 16.07
C ALA A 564 2.45 -5.72 14.66
N ASN A 565 1.70 -6.28 13.71
CA ASN A 565 2.06 -6.38 12.30
C ASN A 565 3.46 -6.97 12.04
N THR A 566 3.91 -7.89 12.91
CA THR A 566 5.28 -8.44 12.91
C THR A 566 5.62 -9.23 11.67
N ASP A 567 4.63 -9.77 10.99
CA ASP A 567 4.76 -10.48 9.72
C ASP A 567 5.17 -9.56 8.56
N THR A 568 4.82 -8.27 8.62
CA THR A 568 5.24 -7.31 7.59
C THR A 568 6.75 -7.05 7.59
N LEU A 569 7.44 -7.36 8.68
CA LEU A 569 8.89 -7.25 8.75
C LEU A 569 9.60 -8.23 7.82
N ASP A 570 9.00 -9.38 7.50
CA ASP A 570 9.56 -10.36 6.56
C ASP A 570 9.66 -9.78 5.15
N TYR A 571 8.70 -8.94 4.75
CA TYR A 571 8.71 -8.24 3.46
C TYR A 571 9.79 -7.16 3.40
N LEU A 572 10.01 -6.41 4.48
CA LEU A 572 11.10 -5.44 4.57
C LEU A 572 12.47 -6.13 4.52
N ILE A 573 12.62 -7.26 5.21
CA ILE A 573 13.83 -8.09 5.18
C ILE A 573 14.08 -8.59 3.76
N PHE A 574 13.07 -9.11 3.09
CA PHE A 574 13.19 -9.58 1.71
C PHE A 574 13.60 -8.45 0.76
N ALA A 575 12.95 -7.28 0.85
CA ALA A 575 13.32 -6.11 0.05
C ALA A 575 14.78 -5.70 0.27
N ALA A 576 15.24 -5.68 1.54
CA ALA A 576 16.63 -5.38 1.87
C ALA A 576 17.61 -6.38 1.22
N ILE A 577 17.33 -7.69 1.30
CA ILE A 577 18.18 -8.72 0.69
C ILE A 577 18.19 -8.58 -0.84
N ARG A 578 17.05 -8.26 -1.46
CA ARG A 578 16.94 -8.09 -2.91
C ARG A 578 17.69 -6.85 -3.41
N LEU A 579 17.62 -5.73 -2.66
CA LEU A 579 18.38 -4.51 -2.96
C LEU A 579 19.88 -4.71 -2.77
N ASP A 580 20.33 -5.41 -1.72
CA ASP A 580 21.74 -5.76 -1.51
C ASP A 580 22.25 -6.62 -2.67
N MET A 581 21.49 -7.64 -3.07
CA MET A 581 21.83 -8.49 -4.21
C MET A 581 21.92 -7.71 -5.53
N LEU A 582 21.03 -6.72 -5.76
CA LEU A 582 21.16 -5.84 -6.93
C LEU A 582 22.48 -5.08 -6.93
N GLY A 583 22.84 -4.47 -5.81
CA GLY A 583 24.12 -3.76 -5.66
C GLY A 583 25.32 -4.69 -5.81
N MET A 584 25.25 -5.91 -5.23
CA MET A 584 26.27 -6.95 -5.35
C MET A 584 26.45 -7.38 -6.81
N LYS A 585 25.36 -7.60 -7.55
CA LYS A 585 25.38 -7.97 -8.97
C LYS A 585 26.11 -6.91 -9.81
N ILE A 586 25.83 -5.61 -9.57
CA ILE A 586 26.50 -4.50 -10.25
C ILE A 586 28.01 -4.48 -9.95
N GLN A 587 28.38 -4.57 -8.67
CA GLN A 587 29.80 -4.57 -8.27
C GLN A 587 30.56 -5.78 -8.82
N PHE A 588 29.98 -6.98 -8.67
CA PHE A 588 30.64 -8.22 -9.09
C PHE A 588 30.75 -8.32 -10.60
N ALA A 589 29.79 -7.81 -11.38
CA ALA A 589 29.92 -7.74 -12.84
C ALA A 589 31.19 -6.97 -13.27
N ASN A 590 31.45 -5.82 -12.64
CA ASN A 590 32.66 -5.03 -12.90
C ASN A 590 33.94 -5.73 -12.40
N GLU A 591 33.92 -6.30 -11.20
CA GLU A 591 35.06 -6.99 -10.63
C GLU A 591 35.43 -8.25 -11.43
N ILE A 592 34.44 -9.07 -11.82
CA ILE A 592 34.61 -10.26 -12.67
C ILE A 592 35.27 -9.87 -14.00
N SER A 593 34.76 -8.82 -14.65
CA SER A 593 35.33 -8.33 -15.91
C SER A 593 36.79 -7.92 -15.71
N LYS A 594 37.10 -7.16 -14.66
CA LYS A 594 38.49 -6.75 -14.35
C LYS A 594 39.41 -7.93 -14.07
N PHE A 595 38.99 -8.93 -13.29
CA PHE A 595 39.79 -10.11 -13.02
C PHE A 595 40.06 -10.91 -14.29
N TYR A 596 39.07 -11.06 -15.16
CA TYR A 596 39.26 -11.81 -16.39
C TYR A 596 40.14 -11.05 -17.37
N TRP A 597 40.00 -9.76 -17.55
CA TRP A 597 40.87 -8.93 -18.37
C TRP A 597 42.31 -8.95 -17.88
N ASP A 598 42.52 -8.88 -16.56
CA ASP A 598 43.85 -8.97 -15.97
C ASP A 598 44.48 -10.35 -16.20
N ALA A 599 43.72 -11.43 -16.08
CA ALA A 599 44.18 -12.79 -16.41
C ALA A 599 44.55 -12.91 -17.92
N TYR A 600 43.72 -12.38 -18.81
CA TYR A 600 43.92 -12.40 -20.24
C TYR A 600 45.17 -11.63 -20.67
N LEU A 601 45.37 -10.43 -20.17
CA LEU A 601 46.52 -9.58 -20.50
C LEU A 601 47.87 -10.13 -19.93
N ASN A 602 47.81 -10.98 -18.89
CA ASN A 602 48.95 -11.51 -18.20
C ASN A 602 49.02 -13.05 -18.29
N MET A 603 48.69 -13.66 -19.44
CA MET A 603 48.62 -15.10 -19.63
C MET A 603 49.96 -15.84 -19.34
N SER A 604 51.11 -15.16 -19.42
CA SER A 604 52.40 -15.74 -19.06
C SER A 604 52.60 -15.97 -17.56
N ASP A 605 51.86 -15.28 -16.69
CA ASP A 605 51.90 -15.45 -15.24
C ASP A 605 50.82 -16.44 -14.78
N ARG A 606 51.18 -17.72 -14.72
CA ARG A 606 50.28 -18.83 -14.35
C ARG A 606 49.64 -18.65 -12.97
N ALA A 607 50.38 -18.09 -12.00
CA ALA A 607 49.89 -17.91 -10.64
C ALA A 607 48.80 -16.81 -10.60
N ARG A 608 49.00 -15.71 -11.33
CA ARG A 608 48.08 -14.60 -11.48
C ARG A 608 46.79 -15.03 -12.19
N VAL A 609 46.92 -15.71 -13.32
CA VAL A 609 45.78 -16.24 -14.06
C VAL A 609 44.93 -17.16 -13.19
N ARG A 610 45.57 -18.15 -12.52
CA ARG A 610 44.83 -19.08 -11.63
C ARG A 610 44.11 -18.34 -10.51
N ARG A 611 44.76 -17.38 -9.86
CA ARG A 611 44.15 -16.58 -8.79
C ARG A 611 42.94 -15.82 -9.31
N ASN A 612 43.06 -15.08 -10.40
CA ASN A 612 42.00 -14.27 -10.96
C ASN A 612 40.79 -15.09 -11.41
N LEU A 613 41.01 -16.23 -12.10
CA LEU A 613 39.95 -17.12 -12.50
C LEU A 613 39.22 -17.76 -11.31
N ASN A 614 39.94 -18.04 -10.20
CA ASN A 614 39.35 -18.55 -8.97
C ASN A 614 38.50 -17.47 -8.25
N GLU A 615 38.89 -16.17 -8.30
CA GLU A 615 38.08 -15.06 -7.80
C GLU A 615 36.76 -14.91 -8.56
N ILE A 616 36.71 -15.33 -9.82
CA ILE A 616 35.51 -15.29 -10.66
C ILE A 616 34.64 -16.52 -10.37
N ALA A 617 35.20 -17.73 -10.47
CA ALA A 617 34.48 -19.00 -10.39
C ALA A 617 35.24 -20.04 -9.59
N SER A 618 34.85 -20.21 -8.34
CA SER A 618 35.31 -21.23 -7.39
C SER A 618 34.28 -21.35 -6.28
N ILE A 619 34.51 -22.22 -5.29
CA ILE A 619 33.55 -22.39 -4.17
C ILE A 619 33.25 -21.08 -3.40
N ASN A 620 34.17 -20.12 -3.48
CA ASN A 620 34.03 -18.77 -2.92
C ASN A 620 34.14 -17.71 -4.03
N GLY A 621 33.72 -18.04 -5.25
CA GLY A 621 33.78 -17.17 -6.41
C GLY A 621 32.54 -16.25 -6.48
N ARG A 622 32.73 -15.11 -7.12
CA ARG A 622 31.66 -14.08 -7.25
C ARG A 622 30.43 -14.58 -8.02
N LEU A 623 30.65 -15.45 -9.02
CA LEU A 623 29.49 -15.99 -9.78
C LEU A 623 28.70 -17.00 -8.95
N GLU A 624 29.36 -17.79 -8.10
CA GLU A 624 28.72 -18.68 -7.16
C GLU A 624 27.94 -17.92 -6.11
N ASP A 625 28.48 -16.83 -5.56
CA ASP A 625 27.77 -15.95 -4.63
C ASP A 625 26.50 -15.37 -5.25
N LEU A 626 26.55 -14.90 -6.51
CA LEU A 626 25.38 -14.38 -7.23
C LEU A 626 24.32 -15.45 -7.49
N ARG A 627 24.74 -16.67 -7.91
CA ARG A 627 23.82 -17.80 -8.12
C ARG A 627 23.12 -18.18 -6.81
N ASP A 628 23.88 -18.31 -5.75
CA ASP A 628 23.39 -18.79 -4.46
C ASP A 628 22.47 -17.75 -3.80
N ALA A 629 22.79 -16.46 -3.90
CA ALA A 629 21.93 -15.36 -3.48
C ALA A 629 20.60 -15.36 -4.26
N THR A 630 20.64 -15.59 -5.58
CA THR A 630 19.45 -15.68 -6.42
C THR A 630 18.56 -16.85 -6.00
N THR A 631 19.16 -18.02 -5.76
CA THR A 631 18.45 -19.22 -5.32
C THR A 631 17.79 -19.02 -3.95
N ARG A 632 18.51 -18.37 -3.03
CA ARG A 632 17.95 -18.01 -1.72
C ARG A 632 16.76 -17.05 -1.84
N LEU A 633 16.87 -16.01 -2.67
CA LEU A 633 15.77 -15.04 -2.90
C LEU A 633 14.55 -15.71 -3.49
N ARG A 634 14.71 -16.65 -4.42
CA ARG A 634 13.61 -17.45 -4.97
C ARG A 634 12.81 -18.16 -3.85
N GLY A 635 13.51 -18.77 -2.90
CA GLY A 635 12.88 -19.44 -1.76
C GLY A 635 12.10 -18.46 -0.88
N LEU A 636 12.76 -17.38 -0.47
CA LEU A 636 12.13 -16.33 0.37
C LEU A 636 10.92 -15.69 -0.31
N TYR A 637 11.00 -15.40 -1.60
CA TYR A 637 9.90 -14.87 -2.38
C TYR A 637 8.71 -15.83 -2.38
N SER A 638 8.95 -17.11 -2.64
CA SER A 638 7.90 -18.13 -2.66
C SER A 638 7.19 -18.26 -1.31
N GLU A 639 7.93 -18.19 -0.21
CA GLU A 639 7.37 -18.20 1.14
C GLU A 639 6.47 -16.98 1.39
N LEU A 640 6.91 -15.79 0.99
CA LEU A 640 6.13 -14.55 1.16
C LEU A 640 4.90 -14.53 0.26
N TRP A 641 5.05 -14.96 -0.99
CA TRP A 641 3.91 -15.07 -1.91
C TRP A 641 2.80 -15.95 -1.33
N LEU A 642 3.13 -17.13 -0.83
CA LEU A 642 2.15 -18.06 -0.27
C LEU A 642 1.57 -17.63 1.09
N LYS A 643 2.15 -16.63 1.76
CA LYS A 643 1.54 -15.98 2.93
C LYS A 643 0.43 -15.00 2.55
N GLU A 644 0.51 -14.39 1.38
CA GLU A 644 -0.45 -13.40 0.88
C GLU A 644 -1.42 -14.02 -0.13
N ASN A 645 -0.86 -14.72 -1.12
CA ASN A 645 -1.52 -15.03 -2.38
C ASN A 645 -1.82 -16.51 -2.52
N ARG A 646 -2.73 -16.81 -3.43
CA ARG A 646 -2.95 -18.15 -3.97
C ARG A 646 -1.68 -18.62 -4.72
N PRO A 647 -1.48 -19.93 -4.91
CA PRO A 647 -0.35 -20.45 -5.71
C PRO A 647 -0.35 -19.99 -7.17
N TYR A 648 -1.51 -19.53 -7.66
CA TYR A 648 -1.66 -18.96 -8.99
C TYR A 648 -0.57 -17.91 -9.28
N TRP A 649 -0.03 -17.91 -10.50
CA TRP A 649 1.01 -17.02 -11.01
C TRP A 649 2.41 -17.18 -10.38
N LEU A 650 2.58 -17.75 -9.22
CA LEU A 650 3.89 -17.91 -8.55
C LEU A 650 4.95 -18.52 -9.46
N GLY A 651 4.59 -19.53 -10.25
CA GLY A 651 5.47 -20.17 -11.22
C GLY A 651 6.07 -19.21 -12.24
N ASN A 652 5.32 -18.17 -12.65
CA ASN A 652 5.78 -17.17 -13.60
C ASN A 652 6.91 -16.30 -13.03
N VAL A 653 6.90 -16.04 -11.73
CA VAL A 653 7.98 -15.29 -11.06
C VAL A 653 9.13 -16.22 -10.72
N GLN A 654 8.85 -17.45 -10.25
CA GLN A 654 9.90 -18.44 -9.97
C GLN A 654 10.80 -18.70 -11.18
N VAL A 655 10.23 -18.78 -12.39
CA VAL A 655 11.01 -18.99 -13.61
C VAL A 655 11.98 -17.84 -13.90
N ARG A 656 11.67 -16.60 -13.49
CA ARG A 656 12.61 -15.46 -13.62
C ARG A 656 13.84 -15.68 -12.74
N TYR A 657 13.66 -16.12 -11.47
CA TYR A 657 14.75 -16.47 -10.57
C TYR A 657 15.56 -17.67 -11.10
N ASP A 658 14.88 -18.70 -11.59
CA ASP A 658 15.54 -19.89 -12.15
C ASP A 658 16.38 -19.54 -13.39
N ASN A 659 15.89 -18.65 -14.25
CA ASN A 659 16.61 -18.15 -15.40
C ASN A 659 17.86 -17.35 -14.98
N LEU A 660 17.75 -16.46 -14.01
CA LEU A 660 18.88 -15.66 -13.52
C LEU A 660 19.94 -16.55 -12.85
N ALA A 661 19.53 -17.52 -12.04
CA ALA A 661 20.46 -18.49 -11.43
C ALA A 661 21.16 -19.36 -12.50
N SER A 662 20.41 -19.80 -13.52
CA SER A 662 20.92 -20.58 -14.65
C SER A 662 21.94 -19.79 -15.48
N LEU A 663 21.71 -18.48 -15.65
CA LEU A 663 22.64 -17.58 -16.31
C LEU A 663 23.99 -17.55 -15.57
N PHE A 664 24.00 -17.35 -14.26
CA PHE A 664 25.23 -17.38 -13.47
C PHE A 664 25.90 -18.77 -13.52
N GLN A 665 25.10 -19.84 -13.45
CA GLN A 665 25.64 -21.22 -13.58
C GLN A 665 26.28 -21.45 -14.95
N ALA A 666 25.71 -20.96 -16.03
CA ALA A 666 26.33 -21.05 -17.36
C ALA A 666 27.69 -20.28 -17.43
N ARG A 667 27.74 -19.09 -16.81
CA ARG A 667 29.00 -18.32 -16.71
C ARG A 667 30.07 -19.04 -15.89
N ILE A 668 29.69 -19.65 -14.77
CA ILE A 668 30.60 -20.52 -13.99
C ILE A 668 31.20 -21.62 -14.88
N GLN A 669 30.36 -22.32 -15.62
CA GLN A 669 30.78 -23.40 -16.52
C GLN A 669 31.75 -22.91 -17.62
N SER A 670 31.47 -21.73 -18.19
CA SER A 670 32.32 -21.08 -19.20
C SER A 670 33.69 -20.74 -18.63
N VAL A 671 33.76 -20.16 -17.43
CA VAL A 671 35.04 -19.85 -16.77
C VAL A 671 35.81 -21.11 -16.42
N GLN A 672 35.14 -22.17 -15.94
CA GLN A 672 35.77 -23.46 -15.67
C GLN A 672 36.30 -24.13 -16.97
N ALA A 673 35.62 -23.96 -18.10
CA ALA A 673 36.11 -24.39 -19.41
C ALA A 673 37.36 -23.62 -19.82
N ALA A 674 37.35 -22.27 -19.66
CA ALA A 674 38.55 -21.44 -19.89
C ALA A 674 39.70 -21.80 -18.97
N GLN A 675 39.46 -22.17 -17.69
CA GLN A 675 40.48 -22.69 -16.78
C GLN A 675 41.09 -24.00 -17.30
N ARG A 676 40.27 -24.95 -17.83
CA ARG A 676 40.77 -26.21 -18.41
C ARG A 676 41.60 -25.96 -19.68
N GLN A 677 41.11 -25.11 -20.58
CA GLN A 677 41.83 -24.71 -21.80
C GLN A 677 43.18 -24.07 -21.46
N TYR A 678 43.22 -23.14 -20.53
CA TYR A 678 44.44 -22.47 -20.11
C TYR A 678 45.45 -23.45 -19.50
N ARG A 679 45.02 -24.46 -18.74
CA ARG A 679 45.94 -25.50 -18.22
C ARG A 679 46.56 -26.34 -19.33
N ALA A 680 45.83 -26.63 -20.41
CA ALA A 680 46.28 -27.45 -21.53
C ALA A 680 47.12 -26.64 -22.53
N GLU A 681 46.64 -25.45 -22.91
CA GLU A 681 47.14 -24.69 -24.06
C GLU A 681 47.84 -23.38 -23.67
N GLN A 682 47.69 -22.93 -22.44
CA GLN A 682 48.14 -21.62 -21.91
C GLN A 682 47.52 -20.42 -22.65
N VAL A 683 46.30 -20.63 -23.19
CA VAL A 683 45.53 -19.62 -23.91
C VAL A 683 44.17 -19.48 -23.27
N LEU A 684 43.73 -18.25 -23.09
CA LEU A 684 42.36 -17.91 -22.65
C LEU A 684 41.52 -17.42 -23.83
N PRO A 685 40.21 -17.73 -23.87
CA PRO A 685 39.30 -17.05 -24.78
C PRO A 685 39.33 -15.53 -24.57
N THR A 686 38.97 -14.74 -25.59
CA THR A 686 38.93 -13.29 -25.43
C THR A 686 37.85 -12.88 -24.40
N PRO A 687 38.04 -11.79 -23.65
CA PRO A 687 37.05 -11.32 -22.70
C PRO A 687 35.68 -11.13 -23.32
N GLN A 688 35.60 -10.64 -24.55
CA GLN A 688 34.32 -10.44 -25.28
C GLN A 688 33.63 -11.76 -25.58
N GLN A 689 34.38 -12.83 -25.94
CA GLN A 689 33.79 -14.16 -26.12
C GLN A 689 33.21 -14.71 -24.81
N MET A 690 33.75 -14.27 -23.67
CA MET A 690 33.27 -14.65 -22.35
C MET A 690 32.13 -13.77 -21.82
N GLY A 691 31.80 -12.70 -22.52
CA GLY A 691 30.81 -11.70 -22.06
C GLY A 691 31.33 -10.78 -20.96
N PHE A 692 32.68 -10.59 -20.88
CA PHE A 692 33.28 -9.71 -19.88
C PHE A 692 33.78 -8.43 -20.54
N PHE A 693 33.03 -7.36 -20.31
CA PHE A 693 33.30 -6.06 -20.88
C PHE A 693 33.91 -5.11 -19.85
N ILE A 694 34.90 -4.33 -20.24
CA ILE A 694 35.41 -3.15 -19.53
C ILE A 694 35.24 -1.97 -20.46
N ARG A 695 34.68 -0.90 -20.02
CA ARG A 695 34.56 0.37 -20.75
C ARG A 695 35.29 1.50 -20.05
#